data_d96163910807192021374a87a1005d3c
#
_entry.id   d96163910807192021374a87a1005d3c
#
_cell.length_a   1.000
_cell.length_b   1.000
_cell.length_c   1.000
_cell.angle_alpha   90.00
_cell.angle_beta   90.00
_cell.angle_gamma   90.00
#
_symmetry.space_group_name_H-M   'P 1'
#
loop_
_entity.id
_entity.type
_entity.pdbx_description
1 polymer ?
#
loop_
_entity_poly.entity_id
_entity_poly.type
_entity_poly.pdbx_seq_one_letter_code
_entity_poly.pdbx_strand_id
1 'polypeptide(L)'
;MKNPFFERRCRYSIRKLSVGACSLMIGAVLFAGPALAEETAVPENSGANTELVSGESEHSTNEADKQNEGEHARENKLEKAEAASAAKPEEKAGEVVAETPSAEAKPKSDKETEAKPEATNQGDESKPAAEANKTEKEVQPDVPKNTEKTLKPKEIKFNSWEELLKWEPGAREDDAINRGSVVLASRRTGHLVNEKASKEAKVQALSNTNSKAKDHASVGGEEFKAYAFDYWQYLDSMVFWEGLVPTPDVIDAGHRNGVPVYGTLFFNWSNSIADQERFAEALKQDADGSFPIARKLVDMAKYYGYDGYFINQETTGDLVKPLGEKMRQFMLYSKEYAAKVNHPIKYSWYDAMTYNYGRYHQDGLGEYNYQFMQPEGDKVPADNFFANFNWDKAKNDYTIATANWIGRNPYDVFAGLELQQGGSYKTKVKWNDILDENGKLRLSLGLFAPDTITSLGKTGEDYHKNEDIFFTGYQGDPTGQKPGDKDWYGIANLVADRTPAVGNTFTTSFNTGHGKKWFVDGKVSKDSEWNYRSVSGVLPTWRWWQTSTGEKLRAEYDFTDAYNGGNSLKFSGDVAGKTDQDVRLYSTKLEVTEKTKLRVAHKGGKGSKVYMAFSTTPDYKFDDADAWKELTLSDNWTNEEFDLSSLAGKTIYAVKLFFEHEGAVKDYQFNLGQLTISDNHQEPQSPTSFSVVKQSLKNAQEAEAVVQFKGNKDADFYEVYEKDGDSWKLLTGSSSTTIYLPKVSRSASAQGTTQELKVVAVGKNGVRSEAATTTFEWGMTVQDTSLPRPLAENIVPGATVIGSTFPDT
;
A
#
# COMPACT_ATOMS: atom_id res chain seq x y z
N MET A 1 -25.76 -4.85 -22.51
CA MET A 1 -24.47 -4.23 -22.86
C MET A 1 -23.78 -3.88 -21.54
N LYS A 2 -22.60 -4.43 -21.24
CA LYS A 2 -21.89 -4.11 -20.03
C LYS A 2 -21.41 -2.66 -20.11
N ASN A 3 -21.73 -1.88 -19.11
CA ASN A 3 -21.34 -0.47 -19.06
C ASN A 3 -19.84 -0.36 -18.63
N PRO A 4 -18.95 0.16 -19.44
CA PRO A 4 -17.50 0.11 -19.21
C PRO A 4 -16.99 1.11 -18.17
N PHE A 5 -17.85 1.86 -17.49
CA PHE A 5 -17.46 3.01 -16.70
C PHE A 5 -16.64 2.67 -15.44
N PHE A 6 -17.08 1.68 -14.68
CA PHE A 6 -16.37 1.21 -13.51
C PHE A 6 -15.56 -0.07 -13.74
N GLU A 7 -15.75 -0.73 -14.90
CA GLU A 7 -15.00 -1.94 -15.26
C GLU A 7 -13.66 -1.66 -15.98
N ARG A 8 -13.47 -0.44 -16.50
CA ARG A 8 -12.22 -0.12 -17.18
C ARG A 8 -11.12 0.09 -16.16
N ARG A 9 -10.17 -0.79 -16.18
CA ARG A 9 -8.86 -0.56 -15.60
C ARG A 9 -8.32 0.74 -16.19
N CYS A 10 -7.91 1.66 -15.32
CA CYS A 10 -7.42 2.99 -15.68
C CYS A 10 -6.10 2.96 -16.46
N ARG A 11 -6.00 2.20 -17.55
CA ARG A 11 -4.75 1.95 -18.25
C ARG A 11 -4.37 3.00 -19.29
N TYR A 12 -5.25 3.96 -19.59
CA TYR A 12 -5.07 4.80 -20.78
C TYR A 12 -5.26 6.29 -20.57
N SER A 13 -5.49 6.73 -19.37
CA SER A 13 -5.92 8.09 -19.14
C SER A 13 -4.79 9.11 -19.17
N ILE A 14 -3.67 8.81 -18.54
CA ILE A 14 -2.53 9.72 -18.59
C ILE A 14 -1.67 9.36 -19.80
N ARG A 15 -1.89 10.00 -20.94
CA ARG A 15 -1.13 9.75 -22.16
C ARG A 15 -0.35 10.96 -22.63
N LYS A 16 0.87 10.69 -23.03
CA LYS A 16 1.69 11.61 -23.79
C LYS A 16 1.16 11.69 -25.22
N LEU A 17 0.59 12.83 -25.59
CA LEU A 17 0.22 13.13 -26.96
C LEU A 17 1.44 13.62 -27.73
N SER A 18 2.37 12.75 -28.00
CA SER A 18 3.33 13.00 -29.07
C SER A 18 3.81 11.66 -29.59
N VAL A 19 3.66 11.54 -30.89
CA VAL A 19 4.14 10.48 -31.76
C VAL A 19 3.07 9.44 -32.12
N GLY A 20 2.76 9.49 -33.40
CA GLY A 20 1.79 8.69 -34.08
C GLY A 20 2.03 7.20 -34.09
N ALA A 21 0.95 6.52 -34.42
CA ALA A 21 0.81 5.18 -34.99
C ALA A 21 1.43 3.96 -34.29
N CYS A 22 2.49 4.09 -33.49
CA CYS A 22 3.10 2.92 -32.81
C CYS A 22 2.44 2.53 -31.48
N SER A 23 1.69 3.41 -30.85
CA SER A 23 1.07 3.13 -29.53
C SER A 23 -0.15 2.23 -29.59
N LEU A 24 -0.74 2.03 -30.76
CA LEU A 24 -1.92 1.17 -30.95
C LEU A 24 -1.59 -0.33 -31.02
N MET A 25 -0.36 -0.68 -31.42
CA MET A 25 0.02 -2.10 -31.55
C MET A 25 0.50 -2.74 -30.22
N ILE A 26 1.09 -1.97 -29.30
CA ILE A 26 1.59 -2.53 -28.04
C ILE A 26 0.43 -2.74 -27.04
N GLY A 27 -0.62 -1.94 -27.12
CA GLY A 27 -1.83 -2.13 -26.32
C GLY A 27 -2.64 -3.38 -26.66
N ALA A 28 -2.56 -3.88 -27.90
CA ALA A 28 -3.32 -5.04 -28.37
C ALA A 28 -2.70 -6.39 -27.98
N VAL A 29 -1.38 -6.44 -27.76
CA VAL A 29 -0.67 -7.70 -27.45
C VAL A 29 -0.77 -8.09 -25.96
N LEU A 30 -1.09 -7.13 -25.07
CA LEU A 30 -1.22 -7.41 -23.63
C LEU A 30 -2.65 -7.71 -23.17
N PHE A 31 -3.63 -7.80 -24.11
CA PHE A 31 -5.06 -7.91 -23.77
C PHE A 31 -5.81 -9.08 -24.43
N ALA A 32 -5.12 -9.99 -25.09
CA ALA A 32 -5.70 -11.27 -25.46
C ALA A 32 -5.68 -12.19 -24.23
N GLY A 33 -6.76 -12.22 -23.48
CA GLY A 33 -7.07 -13.32 -22.60
C GLY A 33 -7.34 -14.56 -23.45
N PRO A 34 -7.13 -15.78 -22.93
CA PRO A 34 -7.23 -17.00 -23.72
C PRO A 34 -8.65 -17.21 -24.23
N ALA A 35 -8.85 -17.03 -25.50
CA ALA A 35 -9.94 -17.69 -26.20
C ALA A 35 -9.45 -19.11 -26.53
N LEU A 36 -10.29 -20.07 -26.18
CA LEU A 36 -10.15 -21.49 -26.44
C LEU A 36 -9.57 -21.75 -27.86
N ALA A 37 -8.44 -22.42 -27.91
CA ALA A 37 -7.89 -22.97 -29.15
C ALA A 37 -8.34 -24.42 -29.27
N GLU A 38 -9.16 -24.70 -30.24
CA GLU A 38 -9.36 -26.02 -30.79
C GLU A 38 -8.09 -26.48 -31.50
N GLU A 39 -7.66 -27.69 -31.17
CA GLU A 39 -6.58 -28.42 -31.81
C GLU A 39 -6.93 -28.73 -33.26
N THR A 40 -6.02 -28.44 -34.19
CA THR A 40 -5.85 -29.27 -35.39
C THR A 40 -4.37 -29.42 -35.71
N ALA A 41 -4.06 -30.64 -36.10
CA ALA A 41 -2.76 -31.31 -36.18
C ALA A 41 -1.78 -30.80 -37.24
N VAL A 42 -0.53 -31.09 -36.91
CA VAL A 42 0.73 -31.01 -37.67
C VAL A 42 0.72 -31.74 -39.01
N PRO A 43 1.57 -31.43 -40.03
CA PRO A 43 2.80 -32.17 -40.13
C PRO A 43 4.10 -31.38 -40.39
N GLU A 44 5.18 -32.00 -39.91
CA GLU A 44 6.58 -31.69 -40.10
C GLU A 44 6.99 -31.71 -41.60
N ASN A 45 7.98 -30.87 -41.96
CA ASN A 45 9.23 -31.40 -42.54
C ASN A 45 10.29 -30.32 -42.81
N SER A 46 11.43 -30.56 -42.23
CA SER A 46 12.83 -30.53 -42.72
C SER A 46 13.39 -29.34 -43.53
N GLY A 47 14.46 -28.75 -42.97
CA GLY A 47 15.70 -28.85 -43.65
C GLY A 47 16.46 -27.57 -44.04
N ALA A 48 17.63 -27.46 -43.46
CA ALA A 48 18.89 -26.96 -44.00
C ALA A 48 19.26 -25.47 -43.92
N ASN A 49 20.27 -25.26 -43.07
CA ASN A 49 21.47 -24.43 -43.18
C ASN A 49 21.68 -23.57 -44.43
N THR A 50 22.16 -22.35 -44.24
CA THR A 50 23.53 -21.94 -44.62
C THR A 50 23.90 -20.54 -44.14
N GLU A 51 25.17 -20.40 -43.82
CA GLU A 51 25.95 -19.33 -43.27
C GLU A 51 26.21 -18.15 -44.24
N LEU A 52 26.66 -17.06 -43.61
CA LEU A 52 27.68 -16.08 -43.94
C LEU A 52 27.41 -14.98 -44.99
N VAL A 53 27.72 -13.79 -44.66
CA VAL A 53 28.92 -12.95 -44.91
C VAL A 53 28.54 -11.45 -44.91
N SER A 54 29.30 -10.72 -44.13
CA SER A 54 29.66 -9.32 -44.09
C SER A 54 29.65 -8.49 -45.37
N GLY A 55 29.39 -7.17 -45.22
CA GLY A 55 29.73 -6.19 -46.23
C GLY A 55 29.45 -4.76 -45.80
N GLU A 56 30.52 -4.06 -45.40
CA GLU A 56 30.59 -2.61 -45.24
C GLU A 56 30.51 -1.89 -46.58
N SER A 57 30.00 -0.64 -46.56
CA SER A 57 30.63 0.55 -47.16
C SER A 57 29.61 1.70 -47.29
N GLU A 58 29.84 2.75 -46.68
CA GLU A 58 30.34 4.11 -46.92
C GLU A 58 29.69 4.90 -48.08
N HIS A 59 29.45 6.17 -47.70
CA HIS A 59 29.47 7.43 -48.46
C HIS A 59 28.30 7.70 -49.45
N SER A 60 27.76 8.86 -49.57
CA SER A 60 28.21 10.25 -49.45
C SER A 60 27.05 11.24 -49.70
N THR A 61 27.09 12.37 -48.99
CA THR A 61 26.92 13.78 -49.36
C THR A 61 25.94 14.23 -50.51
N ASN A 62 25.19 15.24 -50.23
CA ASN A 62 25.07 16.61 -50.79
C ASN A 62 23.61 17.10 -50.67
N GLU A 63 23.37 18.14 -50.01
CA GLU A 63 23.40 19.61 -50.26
C GLU A 63 22.30 20.17 -51.16
N ALA A 64 21.80 21.28 -50.64
CA ALA A 64 21.18 22.45 -51.27
C ALA A 64 19.68 22.36 -51.63
N ASP A 65 18.89 23.35 -51.53
CA ASP A 65 18.97 24.78 -51.25
C ASP A 65 17.56 25.40 -51.25
N LYS A 66 17.41 26.48 -50.43
CA LYS A 66 16.67 27.71 -50.68
C LYS A 66 15.14 27.85 -50.60
N GLN A 67 14.82 28.67 -49.63
CA GLN A 67 14.11 29.96 -49.71
C GLN A 67 12.58 29.99 -49.90
N ASN A 68 11.82 30.61 -49.08
CA ASN A 68 11.42 32.04 -49.08
C ASN A 68 10.56 32.39 -47.86
N GLU A 69 10.95 33.38 -47.15
CA GLU A 69 10.49 34.66 -46.68
C GLU A 69 8.99 34.96 -46.66
N GLY A 70 8.57 35.62 -45.60
CA GLY A 70 7.31 36.36 -45.53
C GLY A 70 7.02 36.91 -44.12
N GLU A 71 7.60 38.06 -43.85
CA GLU A 71 7.40 38.95 -42.69
C GLU A 71 5.95 39.25 -42.35
N HIS A 72 5.65 39.51 -41.07
CA HIS A 72 5.08 40.77 -40.61
C HIS A 72 5.28 40.98 -39.12
N ALA A 73 6.17 41.89 -38.84
CA ALA A 73 6.37 42.53 -37.54
C ALA A 73 5.20 43.50 -37.25
N ARG A 74 4.84 43.66 -35.98
CA ARG A 74 4.38 44.91 -35.40
C ARG A 74 4.88 45.06 -33.97
N GLU A 75 5.79 45.97 -33.85
CA GLU A 75 6.19 46.64 -32.59
C GLU A 75 5.00 47.35 -31.94
N ASN A 76 5.01 47.39 -30.61
CA ASN A 76 4.74 48.64 -29.93
C ASN A 76 5.47 48.68 -28.56
N LYS A 77 6.27 49.70 -28.48
CA LYS A 77 6.94 50.29 -27.33
C LYS A 77 5.94 50.65 -26.22
N LEU A 78 6.35 50.57 -24.99
CA LEU A 78 6.14 51.61 -24.01
C LEU A 78 7.25 51.66 -22.97
N GLU A 79 7.65 52.87 -22.71
CA GLU A 79 8.85 53.35 -22.07
C GLU A 79 8.89 53.20 -20.55
N LYS A 80 10.12 53.26 -20.08
CA LYS A 80 10.59 53.49 -18.71
C LYS A 80 9.94 54.69 -18.02
N ALA A 81 9.83 54.58 -16.71
CA ALA A 81 10.06 55.70 -15.80
C ALA A 81 10.78 55.23 -14.58
N GLU A 82 11.92 55.79 -14.35
CA GLU A 82 12.86 55.62 -13.24
C GLU A 82 12.45 56.38 -11.99
N ALA A 83 12.76 55.81 -10.86
CA ALA A 83 13.61 56.30 -9.78
C ALA A 83 13.11 57.29 -8.73
N ALA A 84 13.53 56.97 -7.55
CA ALA A 84 14.02 57.67 -6.39
C ALA A 84 13.06 57.65 -5.19
N SER A 85 13.46 57.42 -4.00
CA SER A 85 14.64 57.60 -3.18
C SER A 85 14.28 57.23 -1.72
N ALA A 86 15.08 56.45 -1.11
CA ALA A 86 15.64 56.48 0.24
C ALA A 86 14.88 57.16 1.40
N ALA A 87 14.73 56.45 2.51
CA ALA A 87 15.39 56.69 3.80
C ALA A 87 14.90 55.78 4.92
N LYS A 88 15.84 55.10 5.52
CA LYS A 88 15.75 54.60 6.94
C LYS A 88 15.80 55.83 7.88
N PRO A 89 15.31 55.69 9.10
CA PRO A 89 16.27 55.56 10.21
C PRO A 89 15.91 54.53 11.28
N GLU A 90 16.97 54.24 11.99
CA GLU A 90 17.19 53.29 13.08
C GLU A 90 16.56 53.67 14.42
N GLU A 91 16.47 52.59 15.23
CA GLU A 91 16.62 52.56 16.70
C GLU A 91 15.61 53.15 17.66
N LYS A 92 15.06 52.35 18.54
CA LYS A 92 15.57 52.13 19.89
C LYS A 92 14.78 51.09 20.69
N ALA A 93 15.58 50.27 21.40
CA ALA A 93 15.19 49.30 22.38
C ALA A 93 14.40 49.91 23.57
N GLY A 94 13.54 49.12 24.15
CA GLY A 94 12.86 49.37 25.40
C GLY A 94 12.40 48.07 26.03
N GLU A 95 13.23 47.58 26.90
CA GLU A 95 13.05 46.50 27.86
C GLU A 95 12.11 46.96 28.99
N VAL A 96 11.05 46.23 29.34
CA VAL A 96 10.46 46.14 30.69
C VAL A 96 9.72 44.81 30.82
N VAL A 97 10.34 43.85 31.47
CA VAL A 97 10.07 43.12 32.70
C VAL A 97 8.64 42.89 33.13
N ALA A 98 8.33 41.60 33.21
CA ALA A 98 7.52 40.81 34.14
C ALA A 98 6.29 41.39 34.84
N GLU A 99 5.24 40.59 34.85
CA GLU A 99 4.69 39.99 36.06
C GLU A 99 3.51 39.07 35.75
N THR A 100 3.64 37.85 36.24
CA THR A 100 2.53 36.94 36.50
C THR A 100 1.82 37.36 37.80
N PRO A 101 0.54 37.06 37.97
CA PRO A 101 0.21 36.29 39.14
C PRO A 101 -0.72 35.11 38.89
N SER A 102 -0.36 34.02 39.51
CA SER A 102 -1.19 32.90 39.85
C SER A 102 -2.25 33.29 40.90
N ALA A 103 -3.39 32.68 40.89
CA ALA A 103 -4.11 32.21 42.04
C ALA A 103 -5.26 31.27 41.67
N GLU A 104 -5.10 30.09 42.19
CA GLU A 104 -6.04 29.10 42.66
C GLU A 104 -7.39 29.61 43.15
N ALA A 105 -8.42 28.82 42.90
CA ALA A 105 -9.42 28.40 43.89
C ALA A 105 -10.33 27.31 43.36
N LYS A 106 -10.14 26.08 43.84
CA LYS A 106 -11.23 25.17 44.22
C LYS A 106 -11.71 25.61 45.60
N PRO A 107 -12.92 25.33 46.15
CA PRO A 107 -13.45 24.00 46.28
C PRO A 107 -14.99 23.81 46.40
N LYS A 108 -15.33 22.51 46.59
CA LYS A 108 -16.46 21.86 47.31
C LYS A 108 -17.83 21.82 46.61
N SER A 109 -18.29 20.65 46.35
CA SER A 109 -18.94 19.55 47.09
C SER A 109 -20.25 20.00 47.79
N ASP A 110 -21.31 19.30 47.43
CA ASP A 110 -22.19 18.56 48.32
C ASP A 110 -23.39 18.01 47.52
N LYS A 111 -23.47 16.71 47.55
CA LYS A 111 -24.41 15.80 48.18
C LYS A 111 -25.76 15.60 47.50
N GLU A 112 -25.92 14.38 47.06
CA GLU A 112 -26.98 13.41 47.43
C GLU A 112 -28.43 13.89 47.49
N THR A 113 -29.28 13.23 46.74
CA THR A 113 -30.32 12.42 47.37
C THR A 113 -30.92 11.40 46.37
N GLU A 114 -30.94 10.16 46.81
CA GLU A 114 -31.73 9.04 46.33
C GLU A 114 -33.21 9.31 46.39
N ALA A 115 -33.96 8.68 45.51
CA ALA A 115 -35.23 8.04 45.88
C ALA A 115 -35.76 7.16 44.72
N LYS A 116 -35.65 5.87 44.91
CA LYS A 116 -36.65 4.89 44.52
C LYS A 116 -37.76 4.91 45.62
N PRO A 117 -39.03 4.58 45.42
CA PRO A 117 -39.45 3.18 45.28
C PRO A 117 -40.72 2.85 44.49
N GLU A 118 -40.87 1.55 44.25
CA GLU A 118 -42.00 0.62 44.38
C GLU A 118 -43.28 0.84 43.56
N ALA A 119 -43.62 -0.13 42.69
CA ALA A 119 -44.23 -1.47 42.88
C ALA A 119 -45.64 -1.45 43.50
N THR A 120 -46.52 -2.08 42.79
CA THR A 120 -47.60 -3.02 43.20
C THR A 120 -48.50 -3.33 41.97
N ASN A 121 -48.58 -4.51 41.55
CA ASN A 121 -49.23 -5.72 42.00
C ASN A 121 -50.68 -5.88 41.54
N GLN A 122 -50.96 -7.06 41.10
CA GLN A 122 -52.08 -7.99 41.16
C GLN A 122 -52.89 -8.04 39.88
N GLY A 123 -53.06 -9.18 39.26
CA GLY A 123 -53.41 -10.56 39.62
C GLY A 123 -54.52 -10.90 38.68
N ASP A 124 -54.77 -12.01 38.15
CA ASP A 124 -55.12 -13.26 38.71
C ASP A 124 -55.43 -14.32 37.60
N GLU A 125 -55.05 -15.49 37.88
CA GLU A 125 -55.47 -16.84 37.54
C GLU A 125 -56.38 -17.15 36.32
N SER A 126 -55.98 -18.13 35.50
CA SER A 126 -56.51 -19.50 35.61
C SER A 126 -55.98 -20.43 34.51
N LYS A 127 -55.51 -21.61 34.96
CA LYS A 127 -55.27 -22.86 34.22
C LYS A 127 -56.62 -23.64 34.13
N PRO A 128 -56.80 -24.78 33.40
CA PRO A 128 -55.78 -25.69 32.89
C PRO A 128 -56.09 -26.43 31.55
N ALA A 129 -54.99 -27.13 31.06
CA ALA A 129 -54.93 -28.44 30.45
C ALA A 129 -55.46 -28.71 29.04
N ALA A 130 -54.53 -29.12 28.17
CA ALA A 130 -54.62 -30.44 27.50
C ALA A 130 -53.26 -30.79 26.85
N GLU A 131 -52.73 -31.92 27.24
CA GLU A 131 -51.57 -32.58 26.64
C GLU A 131 -51.88 -32.96 25.18
N ALA A 132 -50.90 -32.65 24.31
CA ALA A 132 -50.74 -33.36 23.05
C ALA A 132 -49.25 -33.56 22.78
N ASN A 133 -48.79 -34.79 22.89
CA ASN A 133 -47.51 -35.31 22.41
C ASN A 133 -47.14 -34.72 21.08
N LYS A 134 -46.07 -33.94 21.04
CA LYS A 134 -45.29 -33.69 19.83
C LYS A 134 -43.92 -34.39 19.99
N THR A 135 -43.82 -35.48 19.25
CA THR A 135 -42.55 -36.11 18.90
C THR A 135 -41.51 -35.04 18.55
N GLU A 136 -40.42 -35.01 19.33
CA GLU A 136 -39.20 -34.31 18.96
C GLU A 136 -38.77 -34.83 17.59
N LYS A 137 -38.87 -33.98 16.57
CA LYS A 137 -38.08 -34.16 15.36
C LYS A 137 -36.67 -33.78 15.72
N GLU A 138 -35.77 -34.78 15.74
CA GLU A 138 -34.34 -34.55 15.60
C GLU A 138 -34.11 -33.54 14.47
N VAL A 139 -33.64 -32.36 14.83
CA VAL A 139 -33.11 -31.39 13.86
C VAL A 139 -31.78 -31.98 13.41
N GLN A 140 -31.79 -32.66 12.25
CA GLN A 140 -30.56 -32.99 11.54
C GLN A 140 -29.85 -31.65 11.27
N PRO A 141 -28.54 -31.57 11.59
CA PRO A 141 -27.75 -30.39 11.23
C PRO A 141 -27.84 -30.20 9.71
N ASP A 142 -28.13 -28.99 9.30
CA ASP A 142 -28.15 -28.59 7.88
C ASP A 142 -26.80 -28.97 7.26
N VAL A 143 -26.81 -29.96 6.39
CA VAL A 143 -25.66 -30.33 5.58
C VAL A 143 -25.29 -29.12 4.72
N PRO A 144 -24.05 -28.60 4.80
CA PRO A 144 -23.64 -27.47 3.98
C PRO A 144 -23.88 -27.81 2.50
N LYS A 145 -24.76 -27.09 1.85
CA LYS A 145 -24.99 -27.23 0.41
C LYS A 145 -23.70 -26.88 -0.30
N ASN A 146 -23.17 -27.79 -1.11
CA ASN A 146 -22.07 -27.52 -2.04
C ASN A 146 -22.53 -26.40 -2.97
N THR A 147 -22.03 -25.20 -2.73
CA THR A 147 -22.31 -24.05 -3.59
C THR A 147 -21.08 -23.87 -4.47
N GLU A 148 -21.22 -24.02 -5.77
CA GLU A 148 -20.18 -23.72 -6.79
C GLU A 148 -19.70 -22.26 -6.74
N LYS A 149 -20.27 -21.45 -5.86
CA LYS A 149 -19.94 -20.02 -5.70
C LYS A 149 -18.70 -19.86 -4.84
N THR A 150 -17.59 -19.42 -5.44
CA THR A 150 -16.40 -19.01 -4.68
C THR A 150 -16.73 -17.90 -3.68
N LEU A 151 -16.12 -17.99 -2.49
CA LEU A 151 -16.17 -16.95 -1.45
C LEU A 151 -15.08 -15.90 -1.63
N LYS A 152 -14.23 -16.04 -2.67
CA LYS A 152 -13.13 -15.15 -2.97
C LYS A 152 -13.60 -13.70 -3.05
N PRO A 153 -13.11 -12.81 -2.18
CA PRO A 153 -13.51 -11.41 -2.20
C PRO A 153 -12.99 -10.72 -3.46
N LYS A 154 -13.79 -9.79 -3.97
CA LYS A 154 -13.48 -9.02 -5.17
C LYS A 154 -13.32 -7.55 -4.83
N GLU A 155 -12.55 -6.85 -5.66
CA GLU A 155 -12.49 -5.40 -5.63
C GLU A 155 -13.90 -4.79 -5.70
N ILE A 156 -14.12 -3.74 -4.92
CA ILE A 156 -15.39 -3.02 -4.91
C ILE A 156 -15.50 -2.19 -6.19
N LYS A 157 -16.52 -2.47 -7.00
CA LYS A 157 -16.78 -1.81 -8.28
C LYS A 157 -18.25 -1.41 -8.38
N PHE A 158 -18.48 -0.27 -9.04
CA PHE A 158 -19.80 0.24 -9.36
C PHE A 158 -19.92 0.47 -10.86
N ASN A 159 -21.04 0.10 -11.46
CA ASN A 159 -21.27 0.22 -12.89
C ASN A 159 -21.91 1.54 -13.30
N SER A 160 -22.50 2.26 -12.35
CA SER A 160 -23.17 3.54 -12.55
C SER A 160 -23.21 4.38 -11.27
N TRP A 161 -23.50 5.67 -11.41
CA TRP A 161 -23.78 6.54 -10.26
C TRP A 161 -25.02 6.12 -9.51
N GLU A 162 -26.01 5.58 -10.20
CA GLU A 162 -27.24 5.06 -9.57
C GLU A 162 -26.93 3.86 -8.65
N GLU A 163 -26.07 2.94 -9.08
CA GLU A 163 -25.60 1.82 -8.24
C GLU A 163 -24.82 2.34 -7.01
N LEU A 164 -23.95 3.32 -7.22
CA LEU A 164 -23.17 3.94 -6.13
C LEU A 164 -24.10 4.65 -5.14
N LEU A 165 -25.10 5.38 -5.60
CA LEU A 165 -26.05 6.09 -4.72
C LEU A 165 -26.90 5.13 -3.88
N LYS A 166 -27.18 3.93 -4.39
CA LYS A 166 -27.91 2.86 -3.67
C LYS A 166 -27.04 2.10 -2.67
N TRP A 167 -25.70 2.23 -2.77
CA TRP A 167 -24.81 1.55 -1.84
C TRP A 167 -25.00 2.08 -0.42
N GLU A 168 -25.00 1.16 0.55
CA GLU A 168 -24.98 1.44 1.98
C GLU A 168 -23.93 0.57 2.67
N PRO A 169 -23.38 1.01 3.80
CA PRO A 169 -22.40 0.25 4.57
C PRO A 169 -22.89 -1.16 4.90
N GLY A 170 -22.13 -2.19 4.50
CA GLY A 170 -22.45 -3.59 4.75
C GLY A 170 -23.50 -4.20 3.82
N ALA A 171 -23.91 -3.51 2.76
CA ALA A 171 -24.93 -4.00 1.82
C ALA A 171 -24.43 -5.16 0.94
N ARG A 172 -23.12 -5.27 0.71
CA ARG A 172 -22.52 -6.33 -0.11
C ARG A 172 -22.07 -7.49 0.77
N GLU A 173 -22.12 -8.70 0.25
CA GLU A 173 -21.71 -9.90 0.99
C GLU A 173 -20.24 -9.90 1.45
N ASP A 174 -19.36 -9.20 0.71
CA ASP A 174 -17.93 -9.12 0.93
C ASP A 174 -17.45 -7.78 1.50
N ASP A 175 -18.37 -6.87 1.83
CA ASP A 175 -18.02 -5.54 2.34
C ASP A 175 -17.15 -5.58 3.59
N ALA A 176 -17.45 -6.47 4.54
CA ALA A 176 -16.69 -6.58 5.79
C ALA A 176 -15.23 -7.03 5.58
N ILE A 177 -14.97 -7.81 4.51
CA ILE A 177 -13.62 -8.28 4.15
C ILE A 177 -12.85 -7.15 3.46
N ASN A 178 -13.53 -6.30 2.68
CA ASN A 178 -12.93 -5.24 1.87
C ASN A 178 -12.64 -3.94 2.63
N ARG A 179 -12.64 -3.96 3.96
CA ARG A 179 -12.34 -2.80 4.81
C ARG A 179 -10.89 -2.78 5.27
N GLY A 180 -10.23 -1.64 5.12
CA GLY A 180 -8.98 -1.37 5.80
C GLY A 180 -9.17 -1.39 7.33
N SER A 181 -8.25 -1.95 8.05
CA SER A 181 -8.30 -2.18 9.50
C SER A 181 -7.19 -1.49 10.29
N VAL A 182 -6.13 -1.08 9.61
CA VAL A 182 -4.98 -0.37 10.20
C VAL A 182 -5.24 1.13 10.19
N VAL A 183 -5.09 1.77 11.34
CA VAL A 183 -5.16 3.24 11.46
C VAL A 183 -3.89 3.84 10.85
N LEU A 184 -4.05 4.96 10.14
CA LEU A 184 -2.94 5.69 9.55
C LEU A 184 -1.93 6.09 10.63
N ALA A 185 -0.71 5.51 10.56
CA ALA A 185 0.33 5.78 11.54
C ALA A 185 0.90 7.20 11.37
N SER A 186 1.24 7.83 12.49
CA SER A 186 2.05 9.03 12.45
C SER A 186 3.48 8.69 12.06
N ARG A 187 4.15 9.60 11.34
CA ARG A 187 5.56 9.43 10.96
C ARG A 187 6.30 10.76 11.05
N ARG A 188 7.61 10.67 11.04
CA ARG A 188 8.49 11.84 11.07
C ARG A 188 9.57 11.76 9.99
N THR A 189 10.07 12.94 9.60
CA THR A 189 11.33 13.09 8.87
C THR A 189 12.47 13.18 9.85
N GLY A 190 13.51 12.36 9.66
CA GLY A 190 14.70 12.36 10.51
C GLY A 190 15.78 13.36 10.06
N HIS A 191 17.00 13.09 10.50
CA HIS A 191 18.21 13.75 9.99
C HIS A 191 18.42 13.36 8.53
N LEU A 192 18.79 14.31 7.68
CA LEU A 192 19.10 13.99 6.28
C LEU A 192 20.40 13.19 6.18
N VAL A 193 20.32 12.00 5.61
CA VAL A 193 21.49 11.20 5.26
C VAL A 193 22.13 11.67 3.95
N ASN A 194 21.36 12.44 3.17
CA ASN A 194 21.80 13.12 1.95
C ASN A 194 21.36 14.59 2.04
N GLU A 195 22.32 15.50 2.14
CA GLU A 195 22.07 16.95 2.27
C GLU A 195 21.35 17.55 1.05
N LYS A 196 21.41 16.89 -0.11
CA LYS A 196 20.72 17.30 -1.33
C LYS A 196 19.26 16.90 -1.35
N ALA A 197 18.86 15.92 -0.55
CA ALA A 197 17.46 15.51 -0.46
C ALA A 197 16.60 16.62 0.16
N SER A 198 15.43 16.82 -0.41
CA SER A 198 14.46 17.80 0.09
C SER A 198 13.63 17.20 1.23
N LYS A 199 13.47 17.95 2.34
CA LYS A 199 12.49 17.62 3.42
C LYS A 199 11.06 18.05 3.06
N GLU A 200 10.91 19.00 2.14
CA GLU A 200 9.65 19.61 1.78
C GLU A 200 9.00 18.96 0.58
N ALA A 201 9.80 18.56 -0.41
CA ALA A 201 9.29 17.83 -1.58
C ALA A 201 8.67 16.49 -1.16
N LYS A 202 7.58 16.17 -1.83
CA LYS A 202 6.73 15.00 -1.59
C LYS A 202 6.78 14.06 -2.79
N VAL A 203 6.36 12.82 -2.58
CA VAL A 203 6.22 11.84 -3.66
C VAL A 203 4.83 11.21 -3.59
N GLN A 204 4.12 11.24 -4.71
CA GLN A 204 2.85 10.53 -4.89
C GLN A 204 3.04 9.43 -5.94
N ALA A 205 2.64 8.20 -5.62
CA ALA A 205 2.66 7.08 -6.55
C ALA A 205 1.23 6.73 -7.00
N LEU A 206 1.05 6.55 -8.31
CA LEU A 206 -0.19 6.05 -8.92
C LEU A 206 0.10 4.63 -9.43
N SER A 207 -0.37 3.61 -8.72
CA SER A 207 0.09 2.24 -8.92
C SER A 207 -1.03 1.23 -9.18
N ASN A 208 -0.75 0.28 -10.10
CA ASN A 208 -1.55 -0.92 -10.35
C ASN A 208 -0.98 -2.09 -9.56
N THR A 209 -1.35 -2.21 -8.31
CA THR A 209 -0.77 -3.19 -7.39
C THR A 209 -1.31 -4.61 -7.58
N ASN A 210 -2.62 -4.75 -7.84
CA ASN A 210 -3.31 -6.04 -7.85
C ASN A 210 -3.23 -6.76 -9.20
N SER A 211 -3.22 -6.01 -10.30
CA SER A 211 -3.17 -6.59 -11.64
C SER A 211 -1.85 -7.29 -11.99
N LYS A 212 -0.87 -7.26 -11.08
CA LYS A 212 0.45 -7.89 -11.27
C LYS A 212 0.52 -9.33 -10.76
N ALA A 213 -0.49 -9.78 -10.03
CA ALA A 213 -0.65 -11.18 -9.63
C ALA A 213 -1.82 -11.81 -10.37
N LYS A 214 -1.68 -13.07 -10.75
CA LYS A 214 -2.77 -13.84 -11.34
C LYS A 214 -3.80 -14.15 -10.26
N ASP A 215 -5.08 -14.07 -10.61
CA ASP A 215 -6.18 -14.45 -9.73
C ASP A 215 -6.15 -13.76 -8.34
N HIS A 216 -5.60 -12.55 -8.28
CA HIS A 216 -5.49 -11.81 -7.02
C HIS A 216 -6.88 -11.55 -6.42
N ALA A 217 -7.05 -11.92 -5.14
CA ALA A 217 -8.17 -11.47 -4.33
C ALA A 217 -7.90 -10.05 -3.81
N SER A 218 -8.94 -9.34 -3.34
CA SER A 218 -8.76 -8.01 -2.73
C SER A 218 -7.91 -8.01 -1.45
N VAL A 219 -7.68 -9.17 -0.87
CA VAL A 219 -6.90 -9.39 0.35
C VAL A 219 -5.59 -10.14 0.13
N GLY A 220 -5.19 -10.37 -1.12
CA GLY A 220 -3.99 -11.14 -1.46
C GLY A 220 -4.31 -12.53 -2.00
N GLY A 221 -3.30 -13.38 -2.11
CA GLY A 221 -3.41 -14.69 -2.74
C GLY A 221 -2.26 -15.64 -2.40
N GLU A 222 -2.18 -16.72 -3.17
CA GLU A 222 -1.23 -17.83 -2.97
C GLU A 222 -0.04 -17.78 -3.94
N GLU A 223 0.33 -16.62 -4.43
CA GLU A 223 1.48 -16.44 -5.33
C GLU A 223 2.55 -15.57 -4.68
N PHE A 224 3.80 -16.06 -4.63
CA PHE A 224 4.95 -15.24 -4.22
C PHE A 224 5.24 -14.12 -5.22
N LYS A 225 5.03 -14.37 -6.51
CA LYS A 225 5.24 -13.40 -7.58
C LYS A 225 4.12 -12.35 -7.62
N ALA A 226 4.01 -11.55 -6.57
CA ALA A 226 3.07 -10.44 -6.47
C ALA A 226 3.81 -9.13 -6.19
N TYR A 227 3.28 -8.01 -6.66
CA TYR A 227 3.88 -6.71 -6.42
C TYR A 227 3.53 -6.24 -5.00
N ALA A 228 4.46 -6.42 -4.08
CA ALA A 228 4.26 -6.10 -2.67
C ALA A 228 4.46 -4.62 -2.35
N PHE A 229 5.21 -3.88 -3.10
CA PHE A 229 5.67 -2.51 -2.87
C PHE A 229 6.22 -2.30 -1.43
N ASP A 230 7.47 -1.97 -1.29
CA ASP A 230 8.09 -1.94 0.03
C ASP A 230 8.94 -0.69 0.36
N TYR A 231 8.82 0.39 -0.46
CA TYR A 231 9.55 1.65 -0.27
C TYR A 231 8.65 2.80 0.22
N TRP A 232 7.75 2.48 1.16
CA TRP A 232 6.77 3.42 1.73
C TRP A 232 7.40 4.66 2.38
N GLN A 233 8.62 4.56 2.88
CA GLN A 233 9.33 5.66 3.55
C GLN A 233 9.57 6.88 2.67
N TYR A 234 9.52 6.75 1.36
CA TYR A 234 9.69 7.86 0.42
C TYR A 234 8.37 8.38 -0.16
N LEU A 235 7.23 7.74 0.12
CA LEU A 235 5.94 8.20 -0.37
C LEU A 235 5.22 9.13 0.62
N ASP A 236 4.51 10.11 0.08
CA ASP A 236 3.56 10.95 0.81
C ASP A 236 2.11 10.52 0.60
N SER A 237 1.82 9.88 -0.50
CA SER A 237 0.53 9.23 -0.77
C SER A 237 0.67 8.14 -1.83
N MET A 238 -0.17 7.11 -1.69
CA MET A 238 -0.37 6.06 -2.69
C MET A 238 -1.76 6.20 -3.30
N VAL A 239 -1.84 6.28 -4.60
CA VAL A 239 -3.10 6.24 -5.35
C VAL A 239 -3.29 4.83 -5.89
N PHE A 240 -4.38 4.20 -5.49
CA PHE A 240 -4.84 2.94 -6.06
C PHE A 240 -5.42 3.21 -7.45
N TRP A 241 -4.58 2.98 -8.49
CA TRP A 241 -4.93 3.35 -9.86
C TRP A 241 -5.97 2.41 -10.51
N GLU A 242 -6.28 1.29 -9.86
CA GLU A 242 -7.14 0.25 -10.40
C GLU A 242 -8.64 0.47 -10.13
N GLY A 243 -9.01 1.39 -9.25
CA GLY A 243 -10.41 1.61 -8.96
C GLY A 243 -10.74 2.72 -7.97
N LEU A 244 -12.05 2.92 -7.81
CA LEU A 244 -12.62 3.93 -6.93
C LEU A 244 -12.36 3.62 -5.46
N VAL A 245 -12.37 2.34 -5.09
CA VAL A 245 -12.16 1.86 -3.72
C VAL A 245 -10.86 1.04 -3.68
N PRO A 246 -9.84 1.51 -2.97
CA PRO A 246 -8.62 0.74 -2.76
C PRO A 246 -8.90 -0.56 -2.03
N THR A 247 -8.13 -1.61 -2.34
CA THR A 247 -8.26 -2.87 -1.60
C THR A 247 -7.68 -2.77 -0.20
N PRO A 248 -8.25 -3.50 0.79
CA PRO A 248 -7.89 -3.37 2.20
C PRO A 248 -6.42 -3.67 2.47
N ASP A 249 -5.81 -4.57 1.71
CA ASP A 249 -4.41 -4.91 1.87
C ASP A 249 -3.45 -3.76 1.49
N VAL A 250 -3.81 -2.96 0.49
CA VAL A 250 -3.07 -1.74 0.10
C VAL A 250 -3.28 -0.64 1.14
N ILE A 251 -4.53 -0.46 1.63
CA ILE A 251 -4.84 0.51 2.68
C ILE A 251 -4.00 0.20 3.94
N ASP A 252 -4.05 -1.04 4.40
CA ASP A 252 -3.39 -1.46 5.64
C ASP A 252 -1.86 -1.36 5.55
N ALA A 253 -1.26 -1.74 4.41
CA ALA A 253 0.18 -1.59 4.18
C ALA A 253 0.60 -0.10 4.17
N GLY A 254 -0.13 0.74 3.47
CA GLY A 254 0.11 2.19 3.44
C GLY A 254 -0.03 2.81 4.83
N HIS A 255 -1.11 2.53 5.53
CA HIS A 255 -1.40 3.07 6.85
C HIS A 255 -0.38 2.66 7.92
N ARG A 256 0.07 1.39 7.92
CA ARG A 256 1.15 0.93 8.83
C ARG A 256 2.44 1.73 8.63
N ASN A 257 2.70 2.14 7.42
CA ASN A 257 3.86 2.96 7.05
C ASN A 257 3.58 4.48 7.10
N GLY A 258 2.39 4.91 7.56
CA GLY A 258 2.00 6.31 7.67
C GLY A 258 1.79 7.01 6.32
N VAL A 259 1.45 6.25 5.29
CA VAL A 259 1.16 6.74 3.94
C VAL A 259 -0.34 6.65 3.68
N PRO A 260 -1.02 7.78 3.46
CA PRO A 260 -2.44 7.79 3.11
C PRO A 260 -2.65 7.17 1.72
N VAL A 261 -3.79 6.48 1.58
CA VAL A 261 -4.16 5.76 0.36
C VAL A 261 -5.42 6.38 -0.25
N TYR A 262 -5.36 6.66 -1.54
CA TYR A 262 -6.47 7.29 -2.28
C TYR A 262 -7.05 6.32 -3.32
N GLY A 263 -8.37 6.35 -3.48
CA GLY A 263 -9.03 5.76 -4.64
C GLY A 263 -8.92 6.66 -5.87
N THR A 264 -9.29 6.14 -7.04
CA THR A 264 -9.27 6.91 -8.28
C THR A 264 -10.70 7.19 -8.76
N LEU A 265 -11.05 8.46 -8.80
CA LEU A 265 -12.25 8.94 -9.46
C LEU A 265 -11.93 9.20 -10.94
N PHE A 266 -12.40 8.32 -11.80
CA PHE A 266 -11.92 8.24 -13.17
C PHE A 266 -12.96 8.62 -14.20
N PHE A 267 -12.66 9.65 -15.01
CA PHE A 267 -13.42 10.03 -16.19
C PHE A 267 -12.55 9.88 -17.43
N ASN A 268 -13.04 9.11 -18.38
CA ASN A 268 -12.30 8.66 -19.55
C ASN A 268 -11.76 9.79 -20.44
N TRP A 269 -10.67 9.52 -21.13
CA TRP A 269 -10.29 10.28 -22.32
C TRP A 269 -11.35 10.07 -23.42
N SER A 270 -12.31 10.97 -23.45
CA SER A 270 -13.48 10.84 -24.33
C SER A 270 -14.08 12.22 -24.65
N ASN A 271 -14.81 12.30 -25.75
CA ASN A 271 -15.69 13.40 -26.12
C ASN A 271 -17.11 12.90 -26.47
N SER A 272 -17.42 11.65 -26.15
CA SER A 272 -18.75 11.09 -26.37
C SER A 272 -19.79 11.80 -25.47
N ILE A 273 -20.99 11.99 -25.99
CA ILE A 273 -22.11 12.59 -25.21
C ILE A 273 -22.37 11.80 -23.94
N ALA A 274 -22.34 10.47 -24.01
CA ALA A 274 -22.58 9.62 -22.85
C ALA A 274 -21.54 9.81 -21.74
N ASP A 275 -20.25 10.03 -22.07
CA ASP A 275 -19.22 10.30 -21.06
C ASP A 275 -19.33 11.73 -20.51
N GLN A 276 -19.71 12.72 -21.34
CA GLN A 276 -20.00 14.07 -20.90
C GLN A 276 -21.20 14.12 -19.95
N GLU A 277 -22.31 13.47 -20.30
CA GLU A 277 -23.50 13.35 -19.44
C GLU A 277 -23.16 12.69 -18.11
N ARG A 278 -22.34 11.64 -18.14
CA ARG A 278 -21.89 10.92 -16.93
C ARG A 278 -21.05 11.80 -16.02
N PHE A 279 -20.15 12.62 -16.57
CA PHE A 279 -19.42 13.61 -15.78
C PHE A 279 -20.36 14.66 -15.19
N ALA A 280 -21.27 15.22 -16.00
CA ALA A 280 -22.25 16.18 -15.54
C ALA A 280 -23.17 15.60 -14.45
N GLU A 281 -23.55 14.32 -14.57
CA GLU A 281 -24.34 13.61 -13.56
C GLU A 281 -23.63 13.47 -12.22
N ALA A 282 -22.33 13.22 -12.22
CA ALA A 282 -21.52 13.19 -10.99
C ALA A 282 -21.59 14.50 -10.21
N LEU A 283 -21.81 15.62 -10.91
CA LEU A 283 -21.86 16.95 -10.33
C LEU A 283 -23.29 17.49 -10.11
N LYS A 284 -24.32 16.64 -10.18
CA LYS A 284 -25.68 17.07 -9.87
C LYS A 284 -25.78 17.53 -8.42
N GLN A 285 -26.55 18.60 -8.23
CA GLN A 285 -26.87 19.12 -6.90
C GLN A 285 -28.35 18.93 -6.61
N ASP A 286 -28.65 18.67 -5.37
CA ASP A 286 -30.00 18.72 -4.81
C ASP A 286 -30.46 20.18 -4.64
N ALA A 287 -31.75 20.40 -4.36
CA ALA A 287 -32.32 21.74 -4.19
C ALA A 287 -31.69 22.55 -3.04
N ASP A 288 -31.09 21.88 -2.05
CA ASP A 288 -30.36 22.49 -0.93
C ASP A 288 -28.88 22.81 -1.25
N GLY A 289 -28.46 22.57 -2.49
CA GLY A 289 -27.08 22.80 -2.94
C GLY A 289 -26.10 21.66 -2.59
N SER A 290 -26.56 20.58 -1.97
CA SER A 290 -25.73 19.42 -1.68
C SER A 290 -25.40 18.61 -2.94
N PHE A 291 -24.29 17.88 -2.89
CA PHE A 291 -23.85 16.95 -3.95
C PHE A 291 -24.02 15.50 -3.45
N PRO A 292 -25.04 14.78 -3.90
CA PRO A 292 -25.30 13.39 -3.43
C PRO A 292 -24.11 12.44 -3.66
N ILE A 293 -23.48 12.52 -4.84
CA ILE A 293 -22.30 11.70 -5.17
C ILE A 293 -21.13 12.03 -4.24
N ALA A 294 -20.89 13.32 -3.96
CA ALA A 294 -19.82 13.73 -3.05
C ALA A 294 -20.01 13.15 -1.64
N ARG A 295 -21.25 13.20 -1.11
CA ARG A 295 -21.57 12.59 0.20
C ARG A 295 -21.28 11.09 0.17
N LYS A 296 -21.76 10.38 -0.84
CA LYS A 296 -21.59 8.94 -0.97
C LYS A 296 -20.12 8.54 -1.08
N LEU A 297 -19.30 9.30 -1.81
CA LEU A 297 -17.85 9.08 -1.89
C LEU A 297 -17.18 9.23 -0.51
N VAL A 298 -17.55 10.22 0.28
CA VAL A 298 -17.04 10.38 1.65
C VAL A 298 -17.47 9.23 2.55
N ASP A 299 -18.74 8.83 2.49
CA ASP A 299 -19.26 7.71 3.28
C ASP A 299 -18.54 6.40 2.94
N MET A 300 -18.22 6.19 1.67
CA MET A 300 -17.43 5.04 1.21
C MET A 300 -16.00 5.09 1.74
N ALA A 301 -15.32 6.25 1.61
CA ALA A 301 -13.97 6.42 2.14
C ALA A 301 -13.93 6.12 3.64
N LYS A 302 -14.91 6.62 4.39
CA LYS A 302 -15.05 6.35 5.82
C LYS A 302 -15.30 4.87 6.12
N TYR A 303 -16.18 4.22 5.36
CA TYR A 303 -16.55 2.83 5.61
C TYR A 303 -15.40 1.86 5.27
N TYR A 304 -14.77 2.04 4.11
CA TYR A 304 -13.66 1.17 3.68
C TYR A 304 -12.31 1.57 4.28
N GLY A 305 -12.18 2.78 4.84
CA GLY A 305 -11.03 3.21 5.64
C GLY A 305 -9.87 3.82 4.83
N TYR A 306 -10.14 4.50 3.71
CA TYR A 306 -9.11 5.19 2.92
C TYR A 306 -9.28 6.73 2.96
N ASP A 307 -8.30 7.50 2.46
CA ASP A 307 -8.07 8.88 2.87
C ASP A 307 -8.46 9.94 1.83
N GLY A 308 -8.97 9.53 0.68
CA GLY A 308 -9.36 10.49 -0.36
C GLY A 308 -9.34 9.94 -1.77
N TYR A 309 -9.22 10.86 -2.74
CA TYR A 309 -9.32 10.51 -4.15
C TYR A 309 -8.33 11.25 -5.03
N PHE A 310 -7.80 10.55 -6.00
CA PHE A 310 -7.19 11.12 -7.17
C PHE A 310 -8.27 11.32 -8.24
N ILE A 311 -8.41 12.55 -8.76
CA ILE A 311 -9.40 12.86 -9.79
C ILE A 311 -8.73 12.90 -11.14
N ASN A 312 -9.00 11.89 -11.96
CA ASN A 312 -8.59 11.84 -13.35
C ASN A 312 -9.74 12.24 -14.25
N GLN A 313 -9.85 13.55 -14.54
CA GLN A 313 -10.91 14.06 -15.40
C GLN A 313 -10.37 14.40 -16.80
N GLU A 314 -10.61 13.50 -17.77
CA GLU A 314 -10.15 13.65 -19.15
C GLU A 314 -11.29 13.69 -20.17
N THR A 315 -12.55 13.64 -19.72
CA THR A 315 -13.70 13.84 -20.62
C THR A 315 -13.80 15.30 -21.03
N THR A 316 -14.08 15.57 -22.28
CA THR A 316 -14.22 16.93 -22.85
C THR A 316 -15.45 17.03 -23.72
N GLY A 317 -15.88 18.26 -24.00
CA GLY A 317 -17.03 18.57 -24.85
C GLY A 317 -17.85 19.70 -24.28
N ASP A 318 -18.94 20.04 -24.97
CA ASP A 318 -19.72 21.26 -24.66
C ASP A 318 -20.48 21.14 -23.32
N LEU A 319 -20.82 19.94 -22.87
CA LEU A 319 -21.42 19.73 -21.56
C LEU A 319 -20.41 19.82 -20.43
N VAL A 320 -19.12 19.57 -20.70
CA VAL A 320 -18.05 19.57 -19.69
C VAL A 320 -17.44 20.96 -19.48
N LYS A 321 -17.25 21.74 -20.58
CA LYS A 321 -16.58 23.03 -20.54
C LYS A 321 -17.10 24.00 -19.44
N PRO A 322 -18.42 24.12 -19.20
CA PRO A 322 -18.94 25.05 -18.19
C PRO A 322 -18.88 24.51 -16.76
N LEU A 323 -18.39 23.30 -16.53
CA LEU A 323 -18.50 22.60 -15.24
C LEU A 323 -17.28 22.78 -14.32
N GLY A 324 -16.29 23.58 -14.69
CA GLY A 324 -15.10 23.77 -13.87
C GLY A 324 -15.39 24.30 -12.47
N GLU A 325 -16.19 25.37 -12.36
CA GLU A 325 -16.61 25.92 -11.07
C GLU A 325 -17.44 24.90 -10.27
N LYS A 326 -18.33 24.18 -10.93
CA LYS A 326 -19.14 23.16 -10.26
C LYS A 326 -18.30 22.01 -9.70
N MET A 327 -17.27 21.59 -10.42
CA MET A 327 -16.29 20.62 -9.95
C MET A 327 -15.50 21.14 -8.74
N ARG A 328 -15.13 22.41 -8.75
CA ARG A 328 -14.48 23.06 -7.62
C ARG A 328 -15.38 23.07 -6.38
N GLN A 329 -16.66 23.43 -6.54
CA GLN A 329 -17.67 23.39 -5.47
C GLN A 329 -17.92 21.96 -4.96
N PHE A 330 -17.94 20.98 -5.85
CA PHE A 330 -18.04 19.56 -5.48
C PHE A 330 -16.91 19.14 -4.52
N MET A 331 -15.65 19.49 -4.82
CA MET A 331 -14.52 19.16 -3.94
C MET A 331 -14.61 19.87 -2.60
N LEU A 332 -14.96 21.17 -2.58
CA LEU A 332 -15.13 21.94 -1.34
C LEU A 332 -16.25 21.36 -0.47
N TYR A 333 -17.41 21.08 -1.08
CA TYR A 333 -18.55 20.47 -0.39
C TYR A 333 -18.20 19.10 0.20
N SER A 334 -17.50 18.26 -0.59
CA SER A 334 -17.05 16.93 -0.10
C SER A 334 -16.22 17.03 1.18
N LYS A 335 -15.28 17.98 1.22
CA LYS A 335 -14.42 18.18 2.39
C LYS A 335 -15.20 18.72 3.60
N GLU A 336 -16.15 19.60 3.37
CA GLU A 336 -17.04 20.07 4.44
C GLU A 336 -17.88 18.94 5.03
N TYR A 337 -18.42 18.09 4.17
CA TYR A 337 -19.18 16.93 4.59
C TYR A 337 -18.29 15.92 5.32
N ALA A 338 -17.09 15.67 4.79
CA ALA A 338 -16.08 14.78 5.41
C ALA A 338 -15.70 15.24 6.85
N ALA A 339 -15.55 16.54 7.05
CA ALA A 339 -15.31 17.10 8.38
C ALA A 339 -16.52 16.89 9.31
N LYS A 340 -17.77 17.07 8.82
CA LYS A 340 -19.00 16.84 9.59
C LYS A 340 -19.15 15.39 10.04
N VAL A 341 -18.75 14.43 9.21
CA VAL A 341 -18.81 12.99 9.54
C VAL A 341 -17.54 12.47 10.23
N ASN A 342 -16.62 13.35 10.61
CA ASN A 342 -15.36 13.05 11.26
C ASN A 342 -14.49 12.04 10.47
N HIS A 343 -14.41 12.23 9.15
CA HIS A 343 -13.53 11.49 8.26
C HIS A 343 -12.97 12.44 7.19
N PRO A 344 -11.97 13.28 7.52
CA PRO A 344 -11.37 14.19 6.57
C PRO A 344 -10.80 13.45 5.36
N ILE A 345 -11.11 13.92 4.16
CA ILE A 345 -10.56 13.36 2.91
C ILE A 345 -9.71 14.39 2.19
N LYS A 346 -8.85 13.91 1.29
CA LYS A 346 -8.01 14.72 0.43
C LYS A 346 -8.33 14.48 -1.04
N TYR A 347 -8.09 15.49 -1.86
CA TYR A 347 -8.16 15.40 -3.31
C TYR A 347 -6.81 15.67 -3.94
N SER A 348 -6.40 14.80 -4.86
CA SER A 348 -5.32 15.03 -5.81
C SER A 348 -5.91 15.31 -7.18
N TRP A 349 -5.55 16.44 -7.79
CA TRP A 349 -6.10 16.88 -9.07
C TRP A 349 -5.13 16.62 -10.20
N TYR A 350 -5.61 16.01 -11.29
CA TYR A 350 -4.80 15.78 -12.47
C TYR A 350 -4.91 16.92 -13.50
N ASP A 351 -3.81 17.28 -14.10
CA ASP A 351 -3.66 18.29 -15.15
C ASP A 351 -4.25 17.82 -16.50
N ALA A 352 -5.56 17.77 -16.59
CA ALA A 352 -6.31 17.46 -17.81
C ALA A 352 -7.47 18.42 -18.01
N MET A 353 -8.34 18.59 -17.01
CA MET A 353 -9.46 19.50 -17.10
C MET A 353 -9.02 20.93 -16.81
N THR A 354 -9.38 21.83 -17.68
CA THR A 354 -9.29 23.27 -17.47
C THR A 354 -10.60 23.83 -16.91
N TYR A 355 -10.54 25.02 -16.32
CA TYR A 355 -11.69 25.61 -15.67
C TYR A 355 -12.85 25.92 -16.64
N ASN A 356 -12.56 26.42 -17.87
CA ASN A 356 -13.60 26.86 -18.82
C ASN A 356 -13.49 26.27 -20.23
N TYR A 357 -12.45 25.49 -20.56
CA TYR A 357 -12.15 25.08 -21.93
C TYR A 357 -12.23 23.57 -22.17
N GLY A 358 -12.57 22.80 -21.15
CA GLY A 358 -12.54 21.34 -21.24
C GLY A 358 -11.15 20.78 -21.02
N ARG A 359 -10.76 19.75 -21.78
CA ARG A 359 -9.46 19.09 -21.61
C ARG A 359 -8.34 19.83 -22.37
N TYR A 360 -7.34 20.23 -21.60
CA TYR A 360 -6.09 20.78 -22.14
C TYR A 360 -4.98 20.59 -21.10
N HIS A 361 -3.95 19.82 -21.45
CA HIS A 361 -2.80 19.59 -20.57
C HIS A 361 -1.85 20.80 -20.66
N GLN A 362 -1.65 21.48 -19.54
CA GLN A 362 -0.68 22.56 -19.45
C GLN A 362 0.71 22.05 -19.07
N ASP A 363 0.80 20.78 -18.64
CA ASP A 363 2.01 20.15 -18.07
C ASP A 363 2.53 20.92 -16.85
N GLY A 364 1.61 21.51 -16.07
CA GLY A 364 1.88 22.31 -14.90
C GLY A 364 0.66 23.09 -14.44
N LEU A 365 0.82 23.79 -13.32
CA LEU A 365 -0.19 24.70 -12.78
C LEU A 365 -0.11 26.06 -13.52
N GLY A 366 -1.21 26.48 -14.14
CA GLY A 366 -1.24 27.66 -14.97
C GLY A 366 -2.59 28.34 -15.04
N GLU A 367 -2.76 29.27 -16.02
CA GLU A 367 -3.90 30.15 -16.14
C GLU A 367 -5.25 29.42 -16.30
N TYR A 368 -5.27 28.21 -16.86
CA TYR A 368 -6.52 27.50 -17.17
C TYR A 368 -6.92 26.49 -16.10
N ASN A 369 -6.07 26.22 -15.08
CA ASN A 369 -6.32 25.15 -14.08
C ASN A 369 -6.02 25.55 -12.63
N TYR A 370 -5.43 26.74 -12.36
CA TYR A 370 -5.08 27.16 -11.01
C TYR A 370 -6.29 27.21 -10.05
N GLN A 371 -7.49 27.42 -10.57
CA GLN A 371 -8.71 27.53 -9.79
C GLN A 371 -9.01 26.26 -8.99
N PHE A 372 -8.57 25.09 -9.46
CA PHE A 372 -8.73 23.84 -8.71
C PHE A 372 -7.80 23.74 -7.50
N MET A 373 -6.75 24.57 -7.45
CA MET A 373 -5.82 24.67 -6.33
C MET A 373 -6.00 25.94 -5.51
N GLN A 374 -6.73 26.94 -6.02
CA GLN A 374 -6.88 28.25 -5.39
C GLN A 374 -7.69 28.15 -4.09
N PRO A 375 -7.14 28.63 -2.96
CA PRO A 375 -7.87 28.68 -1.69
C PRO A 375 -9.09 29.62 -1.75
N GLU A 376 -10.11 29.27 -0.95
CA GLU A 376 -11.26 30.13 -0.63
C GLU A 376 -11.35 30.25 0.88
N GLY A 377 -10.79 31.32 1.43
CA GLY A 377 -10.52 31.43 2.85
C GLY A 377 -9.58 30.34 3.31
N ASP A 378 -9.98 29.58 4.33
CA ASP A 378 -9.20 28.44 4.86
C ASP A 378 -9.44 27.14 4.10
N LYS A 379 -10.29 27.13 3.08
CA LYS A 379 -10.65 25.93 2.32
C LYS A 379 -9.87 25.87 1.03
N VAL A 380 -9.43 24.68 0.67
CA VAL A 380 -8.78 24.38 -0.60
C VAL A 380 -9.54 23.28 -1.35
N PRO A 381 -9.85 23.45 -2.64
CA PRO A 381 -10.53 22.40 -3.41
C PRO A 381 -9.68 21.14 -3.49
N ALA A 382 -8.56 21.16 -4.17
CA ALA A 382 -7.58 20.07 -4.21
C ALA A 382 -6.41 20.32 -3.25
N ASP A 383 -5.95 19.27 -2.58
CA ASP A 383 -4.81 19.34 -1.65
C ASP A 383 -3.49 19.38 -2.40
N ASN A 384 -3.45 18.71 -3.55
CA ASN A 384 -2.29 18.71 -4.43
C ASN A 384 -2.71 18.60 -5.91
N PHE A 385 -1.74 18.85 -6.77
CA PHE A 385 -1.91 18.87 -8.22
C PHE A 385 -0.86 17.97 -8.87
N PHE A 386 -1.29 17.04 -9.72
CA PHE A 386 -0.43 16.16 -10.49
C PHE A 386 -0.30 16.73 -11.92
N ALA A 387 0.85 17.33 -12.24
CA ALA A 387 1.14 17.85 -13.58
C ALA A 387 1.39 16.69 -14.56
N ASN A 388 0.92 16.85 -15.78
CA ASN A 388 1.18 15.92 -16.88
C ASN A 388 2.69 15.87 -17.21
N PHE A 389 3.10 15.01 -18.15
CA PHE A 389 4.48 14.51 -18.31
C PHE A 389 5.41 15.36 -19.19
N ASN A 390 4.89 16.39 -19.91
CA ASN A 390 5.68 17.19 -20.85
C ASN A 390 6.15 18.52 -20.25
N TRP A 391 6.37 18.55 -18.92
CA TRP A 391 6.96 19.70 -18.26
C TRP A 391 8.42 19.92 -18.70
N ASP A 392 8.85 21.15 -18.63
CA ASP A 392 10.22 21.61 -18.81
C ASP A 392 10.51 22.73 -17.81
N LYS A 393 11.72 23.30 -17.87
CA LYS A 393 12.13 24.34 -16.92
C LYS A 393 11.18 25.55 -16.96
N ALA A 394 10.75 26.01 -18.13
CA ALA A 394 9.91 27.18 -18.26
C ALA A 394 8.51 26.93 -17.69
N LYS A 395 7.92 25.77 -17.94
CA LYS A 395 6.63 25.35 -17.37
C LYS A 395 6.73 25.17 -15.85
N ASN A 396 7.83 24.62 -15.33
CA ASN A 396 8.07 24.51 -13.91
C ASN A 396 8.25 25.88 -13.24
N ASP A 397 8.97 26.82 -13.87
CA ASP A 397 9.10 28.19 -13.38
C ASP A 397 7.73 28.88 -13.32
N TYR A 398 6.89 28.72 -14.34
CA TYR A 398 5.54 29.26 -14.38
C TYR A 398 4.62 28.61 -13.34
N THR A 399 4.71 27.30 -13.17
CA THR A 399 4.00 26.55 -12.13
C THR A 399 4.31 27.07 -10.73
N ILE A 400 5.59 27.27 -10.42
CA ILE A 400 6.05 27.80 -9.13
C ILE A 400 5.53 29.22 -8.91
N ALA A 401 5.62 30.07 -9.94
CA ALA A 401 5.10 31.43 -9.87
C ALA A 401 3.58 31.45 -9.64
N THR A 402 2.84 30.61 -10.35
CA THR A 402 1.38 30.46 -10.19
C THR A 402 1.00 29.94 -8.81
N ALA A 403 1.68 28.93 -8.29
CA ALA A 403 1.43 28.40 -6.94
C ALA A 403 1.64 29.49 -5.89
N ASN A 404 2.75 30.22 -5.95
CA ASN A 404 3.05 31.32 -5.04
C ASN A 404 2.01 32.45 -5.16
N TRP A 405 1.58 32.77 -6.38
CA TRP A 405 0.58 33.83 -6.62
C TRP A 405 -0.77 33.51 -5.97
N ILE A 406 -1.22 32.26 -6.02
CA ILE A 406 -2.47 31.82 -5.37
C ILE A 406 -2.29 31.46 -3.88
N GLY A 407 -1.11 31.72 -3.30
CA GLY A 407 -0.84 31.41 -1.88
C GLY A 407 -0.68 29.93 -1.56
N ARG A 408 -0.23 29.11 -2.53
CA ARG A 408 0.03 27.68 -2.34
C ARG A 408 1.54 27.40 -2.32
N ASN A 409 1.90 26.33 -1.62
CA ASN A 409 3.28 25.85 -1.63
C ASN A 409 3.57 25.18 -3.00
N PRO A 410 4.65 25.53 -3.73
CA PRO A 410 5.06 24.85 -4.94
C PRO A 410 5.20 23.33 -4.80
N TYR A 411 5.56 22.83 -3.60
CA TYR A 411 5.60 21.41 -3.30
C TYR A 411 4.22 20.73 -3.14
N ASP A 412 3.13 21.46 -3.31
CA ASP A 412 1.81 20.87 -3.51
C ASP A 412 1.56 20.47 -4.97
N VAL A 413 2.49 20.82 -5.89
CA VAL A 413 2.47 20.40 -7.28
C VAL A 413 3.48 19.28 -7.51
N PHE A 414 3.01 18.18 -8.08
CA PHE A 414 3.77 16.97 -8.39
C PHE A 414 4.07 16.94 -9.89
N ALA A 415 5.34 17.07 -10.27
CA ALA A 415 5.77 16.88 -11.66
C ALA A 415 5.67 15.40 -12.02
N GLY A 416 4.81 15.07 -12.98
CA GLY A 416 4.54 13.69 -13.37
C GLY A 416 5.73 13.04 -14.08
N LEU A 417 6.09 11.85 -13.65
CA LEU A 417 7.06 10.97 -14.32
C LEU A 417 6.30 9.79 -14.94
N GLU A 418 6.37 9.68 -16.26
CA GLU A 418 5.73 8.60 -17.02
C GLU A 418 6.65 7.36 -16.99
N LEU A 419 6.42 6.46 -16.05
CA LEU A 419 7.26 5.29 -15.83
C LEU A 419 6.81 4.07 -16.63
N GLN A 420 5.55 4.03 -17.07
CA GLN A 420 4.98 2.89 -17.77
C GLN A 420 5.63 2.71 -19.14
N GLN A 421 5.69 3.76 -19.95
CA GLN A 421 6.32 3.74 -21.28
C GLN A 421 7.84 3.88 -21.17
N GLY A 422 8.33 4.61 -20.19
CA GLY A 422 9.75 4.82 -19.93
C GLY A 422 10.48 3.58 -19.41
N GLY A 423 9.76 2.59 -18.90
CA GLY A 423 10.33 1.34 -18.37
C GLY A 423 10.93 1.51 -16.98
N SER A 424 10.17 2.10 -16.04
CA SER A 424 10.55 2.28 -14.65
C SER A 424 11.83 3.16 -14.50
N TYR A 425 12.88 2.70 -13.82
CA TYR A 425 14.13 3.45 -13.66
C TYR A 425 14.97 3.59 -14.96
N LYS A 426 14.49 3.05 -16.07
CA LYS A 426 15.05 3.32 -17.41
C LYS A 426 14.45 4.57 -18.05
N THR A 427 13.45 5.17 -17.43
CA THR A 427 12.83 6.41 -17.89
C THR A 427 13.86 7.54 -17.91
N LYS A 428 13.93 8.24 -19.04
CA LYS A 428 14.79 9.42 -19.17
C LYS A 428 14.08 10.64 -18.61
N VAL A 429 14.62 11.19 -17.54
CA VAL A 429 14.09 12.38 -16.87
C VAL A 429 15.02 13.55 -17.09
N LYS A 430 14.46 14.72 -17.44
CA LYS A 430 15.21 15.98 -17.58
C LYS A 430 15.43 16.59 -16.19
N TRP A 431 16.28 15.98 -15.37
CA TRP A 431 16.50 16.39 -13.98
C TRP A 431 16.86 17.88 -13.83
N ASN A 432 17.64 18.45 -14.76
CA ASN A 432 18.01 19.85 -14.73
C ASN A 432 16.80 20.81 -14.87
N ASP A 433 15.67 20.35 -15.38
CA ASP A 433 14.45 21.16 -15.52
C ASP A 433 13.66 21.25 -14.21
N ILE A 434 13.88 20.34 -13.27
CA ILE A 434 13.16 20.29 -11.99
C ILE A 434 14.04 20.50 -10.76
N LEU A 435 15.37 20.37 -10.90
CA LEU A 435 16.32 20.62 -9.83
C LEU A 435 16.78 22.08 -9.84
N ASP A 436 17.08 22.62 -8.67
CA ASP A 436 17.75 23.89 -8.51
C ASP A 436 19.28 23.75 -8.71
N GLU A 437 20.00 24.86 -8.59
CA GLU A 437 21.45 24.96 -8.72
C GLU A 437 22.22 24.11 -7.68
N ASN A 438 21.58 23.78 -6.55
CA ASN A 438 22.14 22.96 -5.49
C ASN A 438 21.75 21.47 -5.65
N GLY A 439 21.01 21.12 -6.70
CA GLY A 439 20.53 19.78 -6.99
C GLY A 439 19.34 19.36 -6.15
N LYS A 440 18.57 20.31 -5.56
CA LYS A 440 17.36 20.05 -4.81
C LYS A 440 16.11 20.19 -5.70
N LEU A 441 15.12 19.37 -5.41
CA LEU A 441 13.83 19.46 -6.08
C LEU A 441 13.17 20.82 -5.83
N ARG A 442 12.59 21.39 -6.86
CA ARG A 442 11.81 22.65 -6.84
C ARG A 442 10.29 22.42 -6.78
N LEU A 443 9.86 21.22 -7.15
CA LEU A 443 8.49 20.70 -7.09
C LEU A 443 8.53 19.29 -6.51
N SER A 444 7.38 18.75 -6.15
CA SER A 444 7.21 17.35 -5.76
C SER A 444 7.23 16.41 -6.96
N LEU A 445 7.32 15.10 -6.74
CA LEU A 445 7.38 14.09 -7.80
C LEU A 445 6.10 13.26 -7.84
N GLY A 446 5.51 13.12 -9.02
CA GLY A 446 4.41 12.21 -9.29
C GLY A 446 4.89 10.99 -10.06
N LEU A 447 4.80 9.81 -9.47
CA LEU A 447 5.23 8.55 -10.08
C LEU A 447 4.02 7.86 -10.73
N PHE A 448 3.93 7.91 -12.05
CA PHE A 448 2.88 7.18 -12.76
C PHE A 448 3.32 5.77 -13.12
N ALA A 449 2.59 4.77 -12.62
CA ALA A 449 2.83 3.35 -12.82
C ALA A 449 4.24 2.87 -12.34
N PRO A 450 4.64 3.12 -11.09
CA PRO A 450 5.90 2.59 -10.56
C PRO A 450 5.90 1.05 -10.54
N ASP A 451 4.74 0.41 -10.53
CA ASP A 451 4.54 -1.03 -10.67
C ASP A 451 5.09 -1.62 -11.99
N THR A 452 5.42 -0.78 -12.97
CA THR A 452 6.12 -1.19 -14.21
C THR A 452 7.46 -1.88 -13.91
N ILE A 453 8.00 -1.70 -12.73
CA ILE A 453 9.18 -2.41 -12.23
C ILE A 453 9.05 -3.93 -12.34
N THR A 454 7.84 -4.46 -12.24
CA THR A 454 7.54 -5.89 -12.39
C THR A 454 7.82 -6.43 -13.80
N SER A 455 7.87 -5.56 -14.80
CA SER A 455 8.27 -5.93 -16.17
C SER A 455 9.77 -6.14 -16.34
N LEU A 456 10.58 -5.68 -15.38
CA LEU A 456 12.04 -5.76 -15.39
C LEU A 456 12.59 -7.02 -14.73
N GLY A 457 11.72 -7.79 -14.05
CA GLY A 457 12.08 -9.01 -13.34
C GLY A 457 11.15 -10.16 -13.64
N LYS A 458 11.58 -11.37 -13.29
CA LYS A 458 10.81 -12.62 -13.51
C LYS A 458 10.28 -13.21 -12.21
N THR A 459 10.90 -12.91 -11.09
CA THR A 459 10.61 -13.46 -9.76
C THR A 459 10.25 -12.36 -8.77
N GLY A 460 9.71 -12.72 -7.61
CA GLY A 460 9.48 -11.78 -6.53
C GLY A 460 10.77 -11.14 -6.01
N GLU A 461 11.86 -11.90 -5.95
CA GLU A 461 13.17 -11.39 -5.56
C GLU A 461 13.72 -10.35 -6.56
N ASP A 462 13.46 -10.53 -7.85
CA ASP A 462 13.85 -9.55 -8.86
C ASP A 462 13.13 -8.22 -8.66
N TYR A 463 11.88 -8.27 -8.17
CA TYR A 463 11.11 -7.05 -7.90
C TYR A 463 11.76 -6.22 -6.82
N HIS A 464 12.20 -6.82 -5.71
CA HIS A 464 12.92 -6.11 -4.64
C HIS A 464 14.23 -5.50 -5.13
N LYS A 465 15.03 -6.25 -5.88
CA LYS A 465 16.28 -5.74 -6.47
C LYS A 465 16.05 -4.57 -7.43
N ASN A 466 14.98 -4.63 -8.21
CA ASN A 466 14.63 -3.55 -9.11
C ASN A 466 14.06 -2.34 -8.36
N GLU A 467 13.32 -2.56 -7.27
CA GLU A 467 12.88 -1.46 -6.40
C GLU A 467 14.05 -0.79 -5.68
N ASP A 468 15.04 -1.55 -5.24
CA ASP A 468 16.28 -0.98 -4.68
C ASP A 468 16.92 -0.02 -5.68
N ILE A 469 17.06 -0.41 -6.96
CA ILE A 469 17.58 0.48 -8.01
C ILE A 469 16.67 1.68 -8.23
N PHE A 470 15.35 1.48 -8.25
CA PHE A 470 14.39 2.55 -8.48
C PHE A 470 14.45 3.62 -7.35
N PHE A 471 14.50 3.19 -6.11
CA PHE A 471 14.50 4.11 -4.97
C PHE A 471 15.87 4.61 -4.56
N THR A 472 16.95 3.81 -4.63
CA THR A 472 18.28 4.19 -4.15
C THR A 472 19.29 4.42 -5.28
N GLY A 473 18.90 4.20 -6.51
CA GLY A 473 19.79 4.33 -7.67
C GLY A 473 20.68 3.10 -7.86
N TYR A 474 21.48 3.12 -8.92
CA TYR A 474 22.34 1.98 -9.29
C TYR A 474 23.44 1.65 -8.27
N GLN A 475 23.80 2.59 -7.41
CA GLN A 475 24.81 2.39 -6.36
C GLN A 475 24.22 1.74 -5.11
N GLY A 476 22.90 1.70 -4.97
CA GLY A 476 22.22 1.15 -3.80
C GLY A 476 22.57 1.89 -2.49
N ASP A 477 22.82 3.21 -2.56
CA ASP A 477 23.26 4.01 -1.42
C ASP A 477 22.39 5.26 -1.28
N PRO A 478 21.64 5.41 -0.19
CA PRO A 478 20.74 6.54 0.02
C PRO A 478 21.46 7.84 0.41
N THR A 479 22.81 7.84 0.55
CA THR A 479 23.56 8.99 1.07
C THR A 479 23.96 10.04 0.01
N GLY A 480 23.44 9.91 -1.21
CA GLY A 480 23.56 10.97 -2.22
C GLY A 480 24.61 10.73 -3.29
N GLN A 481 24.97 9.50 -3.54
CA GLN A 481 25.84 9.18 -4.66
C GLN A 481 25.08 9.41 -5.98
N LYS A 482 25.76 10.02 -6.95
CA LYS A 482 25.20 10.19 -8.29
C LYS A 482 25.08 8.83 -8.98
N PRO A 483 24.09 8.66 -9.86
CA PRO A 483 23.89 7.43 -10.63
C PRO A 483 25.00 7.14 -11.66
N GLY A 484 26.05 7.93 -11.72
CA GLY A 484 27.09 7.83 -12.73
C GLY A 484 26.57 8.19 -14.12
N ASP A 485 26.83 7.35 -15.12
CA ASP A 485 26.33 7.55 -16.50
C ASP A 485 24.85 7.17 -16.69
N LYS A 486 24.14 6.87 -15.62
CA LYS A 486 22.72 6.49 -15.67
C LYS A 486 21.82 7.72 -15.52
N ASP A 487 20.74 7.74 -16.27
CA ASP A 487 19.78 8.85 -16.28
C ASP A 487 18.84 8.87 -15.06
N TRP A 488 18.92 7.86 -14.20
CA TRP A 488 18.06 7.69 -13.03
C TRP A 488 18.81 7.95 -11.71
N TYR A 489 18.36 8.96 -10.94
CA TYR A 489 18.99 9.34 -9.68
C TYR A 489 18.69 8.41 -8.51
N GLY A 490 17.53 7.76 -8.52
CA GLY A 490 16.93 7.15 -7.33
C GLY A 490 16.19 8.18 -6.46
N ILE A 491 15.00 7.82 -6.01
CA ILE A 491 14.10 8.73 -5.25
C ILE A 491 14.73 9.17 -3.92
N ALA A 492 15.46 8.28 -3.24
CA ALA A 492 16.16 8.55 -1.97
C ALA A 492 17.20 9.69 -2.09
N ASN A 493 17.69 9.96 -3.30
CA ASN A 493 18.64 11.03 -3.56
C ASN A 493 17.97 12.41 -3.75
N LEU A 494 16.65 12.44 -3.81
CA LEU A 494 15.85 13.62 -4.12
C LEU A 494 14.95 14.07 -2.95
N VAL A 495 14.43 13.12 -2.18
CA VAL A 495 13.52 13.37 -1.06
C VAL A 495 14.01 12.68 0.22
N ALA A 496 13.73 13.30 1.34
CA ALA A 496 14.02 12.73 2.66
C ALA A 496 13.11 11.52 2.94
N ASP A 497 13.66 10.52 3.62
CA ASP A 497 12.88 9.44 4.18
C ASP A 497 11.98 9.90 5.34
N ARG A 498 10.90 9.16 5.55
CA ARG A 498 9.99 9.33 6.68
C ARG A 498 9.71 7.98 7.33
N THR A 499 9.75 7.94 8.65
CA THR A 499 9.62 6.71 9.42
C THR A 499 8.40 6.73 10.33
N PRO A 500 7.63 5.63 10.41
CA PRO A 500 6.61 5.41 11.42
C PRO A 500 7.16 4.80 12.71
N ALA A 501 8.46 4.50 12.80
CA ALA A 501 9.11 3.95 14.00
C ALA A 501 9.27 5.05 15.07
N VAL A 502 8.16 5.42 15.71
CA VAL A 502 8.04 6.49 16.72
C VAL A 502 7.32 5.99 17.98
N GLY A 503 7.56 6.64 19.11
CA GLY A 503 6.94 6.26 20.40
C GLY A 503 7.86 5.43 21.27
N ASN A 504 7.35 4.40 21.94
CA ASN A 504 8.09 3.55 22.88
C ASN A 504 8.06 2.05 22.52
N THR A 505 7.44 1.71 21.40
CA THR A 505 7.34 0.33 20.91
C THR A 505 7.52 0.29 19.40
N PHE A 506 8.47 -0.49 18.94
CA PHE A 506 8.72 -0.76 17.54
C PHE A 506 9.09 -2.23 17.36
N THR A 507 8.40 -2.92 16.45
CA THR A 507 8.70 -4.32 16.10
C THR A 507 8.69 -4.47 14.61
N THR A 508 9.62 -5.24 14.09
CA THR A 508 9.67 -5.68 12.71
C THR A 508 10.23 -7.09 12.60
N SER A 509 9.62 -7.91 11.78
CA SER A 509 10.16 -9.18 11.30
C SER A 509 10.66 -9.08 9.86
N PHE A 510 10.81 -7.84 9.35
CA PHE A 510 11.24 -7.54 7.98
C PHE A 510 10.33 -8.11 6.90
N ASN A 511 9.09 -8.44 7.27
CA ASN A 511 8.13 -9.10 6.39
C ASN A 511 7.71 -8.16 5.26
N THR A 512 7.99 -8.57 4.03
CA THR A 512 7.65 -7.84 2.80
C THR A 512 6.18 -7.98 2.39
N GLY A 513 5.39 -8.80 3.09
CA GLY A 513 3.98 -9.06 2.78
C GLY A 513 3.76 -10.15 1.75
N HIS A 514 4.81 -10.87 1.38
CA HIS A 514 4.75 -12.08 0.57
C HIS A 514 5.90 -13.05 0.91
N GLY A 515 5.79 -14.30 0.50
CA GLY A 515 6.81 -15.29 0.78
C GLY A 515 6.60 -16.60 0.04
N LYS A 516 7.66 -17.41 0.02
CA LYS A 516 7.62 -18.79 -0.48
C LYS A 516 7.10 -19.75 0.58
N LYS A 517 7.29 -19.40 1.83
CA LYS A 517 6.85 -20.08 3.04
C LYS A 517 6.46 -19.05 4.09
N TRP A 518 5.75 -19.48 5.11
CA TRP A 518 5.54 -18.68 6.32
C TRP A 518 6.23 -19.37 7.51
N PHE A 519 7.00 -18.59 8.23
CA PHE A 519 7.73 -19.04 9.41
C PHE A 519 7.11 -18.48 10.68
N VAL A 520 7.17 -19.29 11.75
CA VAL A 520 6.80 -18.93 13.12
C VAL A 520 7.91 -19.42 14.04
N ASP A 521 8.57 -18.52 14.74
CA ASP A 521 9.69 -18.79 15.63
C ASP A 521 10.77 -19.68 15.00
N GLY A 522 11.14 -19.36 13.74
CA GLY A 522 12.15 -20.08 12.97
C GLY A 522 11.71 -21.41 12.38
N LYS A 523 10.44 -21.78 12.50
CA LYS A 523 9.88 -23.03 11.98
C LYS A 523 8.88 -22.77 10.87
N VAL A 524 8.88 -23.61 9.83
CA VAL A 524 7.90 -23.52 8.75
C VAL A 524 6.51 -23.88 9.28
N SER A 525 5.57 -22.95 9.17
CA SER A 525 4.16 -23.10 9.56
C SER A 525 3.21 -23.18 8.35
N LYS A 526 3.61 -22.60 7.21
CA LYS A 526 2.96 -22.78 5.89
C LYS A 526 4.06 -23.05 4.87
N ASP A 527 3.99 -24.18 4.18
CA ASP A 527 4.96 -24.59 3.16
C ASP A 527 4.38 -24.43 1.76
N SER A 528 3.98 -23.21 1.44
CA SER A 528 3.52 -22.79 0.11
C SER A 528 3.68 -21.28 -0.07
N GLU A 529 3.67 -20.83 -1.29
CA GLU A 529 3.72 -19.42 -1.65
C GLU A 529 2.49 -18.65 -1.12
N TRP A 530 2.67 -17.35 -0.90
CA TRP A 530 1.62 -16.45 -0.43
C TRP A 530 1.96 -14.98 -0.68
N ASN A 531 0.94 -14.12 -0.74
CA ASN A 531 1.07 -12.67 -0.69
C ASN A 531 -0.11 -12.08 0.09
N TYR A 532 0.17 -11.52 1.26
CA TYR A 532 -0.80 -10.85 2.14
C TYR A 532 -0.20 -9.50 2.56
N ARG A 533 -0.34 -8.46 1.71
CA ARG A 533 0.26 -7.14 1.96
C ARG A 533 -0.17 -6.50 3.27
N SER A 534 -1.38 -6.82 3.75
CA SER A 534 -1.90 -6.30 5.03
C SER A 534 -1.01 -6.61 6.24
N VAL A 535 -0.15 -7.64 6.13
CA VAL A 535 0.81 -8.02 7.19
C VAL A 535 2.26 -7.65 6.87
N SER A 536 2.49 -6.84 5.82
CA SER A 536 3.83 -6.28 5.56
C SER A 536 4.26 -5.41 6.74
N GLY A 537 5.49 -5.59 7.18
CA GLY A 537 6.07 -4.83 8.28
C GLY A 537 6.63 -3.48 7.85
N VAL A 538 7.16 -2.73 8.81
CA VAL A 538 8.01 -1.57 8.53
C VAL A 538 9.41 -2.08 8.18
N LEU A 539 9.78 -1.95 6.91
CA LEU A 539 11.05 -2.42 6.38
C LEU A 539 12.19 -1.43 6.67
N PRO A 540 13.47 -1.82 6.53
CA PRO A 540 14.58 -0.92 6.80
C PRO A 540 14.42 0.40 6.06
N THR A 541 14.61 1.51 6.77
CA THR A 541 14.52 2.86 6.21
C THR A 541 15.56 3.04 5.12
N TRP A 542 16.76 2.52 5.38
CA TRP A 542 17.89 2.64 4.47
C TRP A 542 18.27 1.28 3.89
N ARG A 543 18.11 1.10 2.60
CA ARG A 543 18.46 -0.09 1.82
C ARG A 543 19.30 0.30 0.63
N TRP A 544 20.65 0.15 0.64
CA TRP A 544 21.40 -0.37 1.78
C TRP A 544 22.49 0.63 2.13
N TRP A 545 22.41 1.24 3.29
CA TRP A 545 23.44 2.16 3.74
C TRP A 545 24.51 1.37 4.50
N GLN A 546 25.59 1.07 3.77
CA GLN A 546 26.69 0.27 4.28
C GLN A 546 28.03 1.01 4.13
N THR A 547 28.85 0.98 5.18
CA THR A 547 30.26 1.34 5.13
C THR A 547 31.10 0.16 5.59
N SER A 548 32.27 -0.06 4.97
CA SER A 548 33.17 -1.20 5.27
C SER A 548 34.60 -0.82 5.11
N THR A 549 35.48 -1.37 5.93
CA THR A 549 36.95 -1.25 5.77
C THR A 549 37.49 -2.23 4.73
N GLY A 550 36.68 -3.17 4.25
CA GLY A 550 36.95 -4.13 3.20
C GLY A 550 35.79 -4.22 2.19
N GLU A 551 35.61 -5.39 1.56
CA GLU A 551 34.47 -5.64 0.70
C GLU A 551 33.19 -5.68 1.54
N LYS A 552 32.10 -5.13 0.99
CA LYS A 552 30.81 -5.12 1.65
C LYS A 552 30.16 -6.49 1.53
N LEU A 553 29.58 -6.97 2.61
CA LEU A 553 28.65 -8.10 2.56
C LEU A 553 27.45 -7.75 1.68
N ARG A 554 26.96 -8.71 0.95
CA ARG A 554 25.71 -8.57 0.21
C ARG A 554 24.53 -8.58 1.20
N ALA A 555 23.73 -7.54 1.17
CA ALA A 555 22.51 -7.43 1.94
C ALA A 555 21.29 -7.72 1.03
N GLU A 556 20.43 -8.64 1.45
CA GLU A 556 19.24 -9.04 0.67
C GLU A 556 18.16 -9.62 1.59
N TYR A 557 16.94 -9.77 1.05
CA TYR A 557 15.89 -10.55 1.70
C TYR A 557 16.12 -12.05 1.43
N ASP A 558 16.07 -12.86 2.50
CA ASP A 558 16.11 -14.32 2.40
C ASP A 558 14.71 -14.91 2.58
N PHE A 559 14.12 -15.38 1.49
CA PHE A 559 12.78 -16.01 1.47
C PHE A 559 12.83 -17.51 1.73
N THR A 560 14.00 -18.06 2.08
CA THR A 560 14.19 -19.49 2.32
C THR A 560 14.38 -19.82 3.81
N ASP A 561 14.81 -18.83 4.59
CA ASP A 561 15.06 -18.96 6.03
C ASP A 561 14.67 -17.67 6.76
N ALA A 562 13.66 -17.77 7.63
CA ALA A 562 13.15 -16.62 8.37
C ALA A 562 12.76 -17.03 9.81
N TYR A 563 12.70 -16.04 10.69
CA TYR A 563 12.23 -16.25 12.04
C TYR A 563 10.70 -16.14 12.14
N ASN A 564 10.14 -15.03 11.61
CA ASN A 564 8.69 -14.81 11.54
C ASN A 564 8.31 -14.23 10.18
N GLY A 565 7.16 -14.60 9.63
CA GLY A 565 6.67 -14.12 8.33
C GLY A 565 7.34 -14.79 7.14
N GLY A 566 7.55 -14.06 6.04
CA GLY A 566 8.00 -14.61 4.75
C GLY A 566 9.50 -14.57 4.50
N ASN A 567 10.25 -13.73 5.21
CA ASN A 567 11.66 -13.49 4.95
C ASN A 567 12.42 -12.95 6.16
N SER A 568 13.74 -13.04 6.11
CA SER A 568 14.67 -12.35 7.01
C SER A 568 15.60 -11.41 6.21
N LEU A 569 16.41 -10.61 6.90
CA LEU A 569 17.53 -9.89 6.28
C LEU A 569 18.76 -10.77 6.31
N LYS A 570 19.37 -11.00 5.17
CA LYS A 570 20.59 -11.81 5.03
C LYS A 570 21.77 -10.95 4.63
N PHE A 571 22.88 -11.15 5.34
CA PHE A 571 24.18 -10.58 5.05
C PHE A 571 25.16 -11.71 4.72
N SER A 572 25.72 -11.71 3.52
CA SER A 572 26.53 -12.83 3.06
C SER A 572 27.67 -12.43 2.13
N GLY A 573 28.71 -13.24 2.10
CA GLY A 573 29.87 -13.05 1.21
C GLY A 573 31.15 -13.62 1.76
N ASP A 574 32.24 -13.51 0.99
CA ASP A 574 33.57 -13.84 1.45
C ASP A 574 34.19 -12.61 2.11
N VAL A 575 34.79 -12.80 3.27
CA VAL A 575 35.56 -11.78 3.99
C VAL A 575 37.05 -12.13 3.84
N ALA A 576 37.82 -11.23 3.21
CA ALA A 576 39.19 -11.52 2.85
C ALA A 576 40.22 -11.40 4.02
N GLY A 577 39.82 -10.72 5.09
CA GLY A 577 40.72 -10.48 6.25
C GLY A 577 39.99 -9.67 7.31
N LYS A 578 40.76 -9.02 8.21
CA LYS A 578 40.18 -8.13 9.22
C LYS A 578 39.33 -7.06 8.55
N THR A 579 38.05 -7.03 8.90
CA THR A 579 37.05 -6.14 8.27
C THR A 579 36.00 -5.73 9.27
N ASP A 580 35.77 -4.43 9.37
CA ASP A 580 34.66 -3.82 10.09
C ASP A 580 33.61 -3.35 9.09
N GLN A 581 32.36 -3.69 9.34
CA GLN A 581 31.26 -3.27 8.49
C GLN A 581 30.09 -2.72 9.30
N ASP A 582 29.65 -1.54 8.92
CA ASP A 582 28.49 -0.83 9.47
C ASP A 582 27.32 -0.94 8.49
N VAL A 583 26.16 -1.39 8.97
CA VAL A 583 24.93 -1.51 8.19
C VAL A 583 23.82 -0.76 8.92
N ARG A 584 23.49 0.43 8.47
CA ARG A 584 22.43 1.25 9.06
C ARG A 584 21.06 0.83 8.52
N LEU A 585 20.12 0.57 9.43
CA LEU A 585 18.83 -0.03 9.09
C LEU A 585 17.68 0.96 9.22
N TYR A 586 17.51 1.57 10.39
CA TYR A 586 16.30 2.36 10.69
C TYR A 586 16.62 3.76 11.18
N SER A 587 15.89 4.73 10.62
CA SER A 587 15.60 6.00 11.27
C SER A 587 14.43 5.79 12.23
N THR A 588 14.56 6.27 13.46
CA THR A 588 13.56 6.07 14.50
C THR A 588 13.40 7.33 15.37
N LYS A 589 12.39 7.37 16.22
CA LYS A 589 12.27 8.25 17.37
C LYS A 589 11.60 7.46 18.49
N LEU A 590 12.39 6.59 19.14
CA LEU A 590 11.87 5.69 20.17
C LEU A 590 12.33 6.18 21.54
N GLU A 591 11.39 6.46 22.41
CA GLU A 591 11.63 6.88 23.78
C GLU A 591 11.98 5.66 24.64
N VAL A 592 13.11 5.72 25.34
CA VAL A 592 13.58 4.63 26.20
C VAL A 592 13.15 4.89 27.63
N THR A 593 12.48 3.93 28.23
CA THR A 593 12.09 3.92 29.65
C THR A 593 12.93 2.89 30.42
N GLU A 594 12.81 2.87 31.75
CA GLU A 594 13.45 1.85 32.62
C GLU A 594 12.98 0.41 32.31
N LYS A 595 11.87 0.26 31.54
CA LYS A 595 11.30 -1.05 31.18
C LYS A 595 11.65 -1.45 29.75
N THR A 596 12.29 -0.56 28.98
CA THR A 596 12.58 -0.83 27.57
C THR A 596 13.57 -1.97 27.43
N LYS A 597 13.20 -2.92 26.61
CA LYS A 597 14.06 -4.05 26.21
C LYS A 597 14.24 -4.10 24.71
N LEU A 598 15.38 -4.58 24.31
CA LEU A 598 15.67 -5.02 22.95
C LEU A 598 15.49 -6.54 22.87
N ARG A 599 14.76 -7.02 21.86
CA ARG A 599 14.77 -8.45 21.50
C ARG A 599 15.19 -8.58 20.04
N VAL A 600 16.11 -9.50 19.78
CA VAL A 600 16.70 -9.72 18.45
C VAL A 600 16.65 -11.21 18.13
N ALA A 601 15.93 -11.55 17.07
CA ALA A 601 16.02 -12.91 16.52
C ALA A 601 17.06 -12.92 15.40
N HIS A 602 18.09 -13.76 15.54
CA HIS A 602 19.20 -13.85 14.59
C HIS A 602 19.71 -15.29 14.45
N LYS A 603 20.49 -15.51 13.38
CA LYS A 603 21.09 -16.81 13.07
C LYS A 603 22.39 -16.63 12.28
N GLY A 604 23.39 -17.48 12.52
CA GLY A 604 24.66 -17.46 11.80
C GLY A 604 25.71 -16.51 12.42
N GLY A 605 26.58 -15.95 11.60
CA GLY A 605 27.60 -14.98 12.03
C GLY A 605 28.92 -15.59 12.45
N LYS A 606 29.14 -16.88 12.25
CA LYS A 606 30.39 -17.55 12.65
C LYS A 606 31.61 -16.91 12.00
N GLY A 607 32.61 -16.56 12.84
CA GLY A 607 33.84 -15.92 12.39
C GLY A 607 33.81 -14.40 12.48
N SER A 608 32.80 -13.83 13.13
CA SER A 608 32.70 -12.41 13.45
C SER A 608 32.21 -12.19 14.89
N LYS A 609 32.24 -10.95 15.34
CA LYS A 609 31.35 -10.42 16.38
C LYS A 609 30.28 -9.56 15.68
N VAL A 610 29.07 -9.64 16.14
CA VAL A 610 27.95 -8.86 15.60
C VAL A 610 27.31 -8.06 16.73
N TYR A 611 27.08 -6.78 16.46
CA TYR A 611 26.48 -5.87 17.43
C TYR A 611 25.22 -5.24 16.86
N MET A 612 24.17 -5.13 17.70
CA MET A 612 23.12 -4.15 17.51
C MET A 612 23.53 -2.86 18.19
N ALA A 613 23.48 -1.74 17.47
CA ALA A 613 23.83 -0.45 18.05
C ALA A 613 22.77 0.61 17.75
N PHE A 614 22.64 1.57 18.69
CA PHE A 614 21.65 2.62 18.66
C PHE A 614 22.31 3.99 18.68
N SER A 615 21.79 4.92 17.90
CA SER A 615 22.14 6.32 18.07
C SER A 615 21.17 6.98 19.03
N THR A 616 21.70 7.61 20.07
CA THR A 616 20.93 8.40 21.02
C THR A 616 20.94 9.89 20.70
N THR A 617 21.54 10.28 19.55
CA THR A 617 21.61 11.67 19.08
C THR A 617 20.88 11.84 17.74
N PRO A 618 20.22 13.00 17.51
CA PRO A 618 19.43 13.23 16.31
C PRO A 618 20.22 13.17 14.98
N ASP A 619 21.54 13.35 15.04
CA ASP A 619 22.47 13.34 13.90
C ASP A 619 23.06 11.96 13.60
N TYR A 620 22.49 10.92 14.18
CA TYR A 620 22.83 9.51 13.94
C TYR A 620 24.26 9.12 14.29
N LYS A 621 24.84 9.72 15.35
CA LYS A 621 26.11 9.28 15.93
C LYS A 621 25.92 8.08 16.85
N PHE A 622 26.88 7.15 16.85
CA PHE A 622 26.84 5.90 17.62
C PHE A 622 27.95 5.87 18.68
N ASP A 623 28.13 6.99 19.38
CA ASP A 623 29.24 7.19 20.33
C ASP A 623 28.90 6.73 21.77
N ASP A 624 27.64 6.38 22.02
CA ASP A 624 27.17 5.94 23.34
C ASP A 624 27.49 4.45 23.54
N ALA A 625 28.45 4.15 24.42
CA ALA A 625 28.90 2.77 24.67
C ALA A 625 27.77 1.87 25.23
N ASP A 626 26.87 2.45 26.04
CA ASP A 626 25.73 1.70 26.61
C ASP A 626 24.71 1.29 25.53
N ALA A 627 24.77 1.92 24.38
CA ALA A 627 23.87 1.67 23.25
C ALA A 627 24.35 0.55 22.30
N TRP A 628 25.44 -0.16 22.62
CA TRP A 628 25.95 -1.28 21.86
C TRP A 628 25.68 -2.60 22.57
N LYS A 629 25.09 -3.57 21.85
CA LYS A 629 24.75 -4.89 22.37
C LYS A 629 25.36 -5.96 21.47
N GLU A 630 26.32 -6.72 21.99
CA GLU A 630 26.95 -7.86 21.30
C GLU A 630 25.99 -9.03 21.29
N LEU A 631 25.76 -9.64 20.11
CA LEU A 631 24.90 -10.80 19.94
C LEU A 631 25.63 -12.11 20.22
N THR A 632 24.97 -13.03 20.91
CA THR A 632 25.47 -14.40 21.15
C THR A 632 25.19 -15.25 19.92
N LEU A 633 26.17 -15.38 19.03
CA LEU A 633 26.00 -16.03 17.72
C LEU A 633 25.72 -17.53 17.81
N SER A 634 24.84 -18.02 16.94
CA SER A 634 24.38 -19.41 16.88
C SER A 634 24.04 -19.82 15.45
N ASP A 635 24.32 -21.09 15.09
CA ASP A 635 23.90 -21.65 13.79
C ASP A 635 22.39 -21.92 13.74
N ASN A 636 21.67 -21.80 14.87
CA ASN A 636 20.22 -21.90 14.96
C ASN A 636 19.60 -20.53 15.25
N TRP A 637 18.35 -20.35 14.89
CA TRP A 637 17.59 -19.16 15.30
C TRP A 637 17.60 -19.00 16.81
N THR A 638 18.07 -17.84 17.25
CA THR A 638 18.14 -17.43 18.67
C THR A 638 17.39 -16.11 18.81
N ASN A 639 16.49 -16.01 19.78
CA ASN A 639 15.82 -14.75 20.14
C ASN A 639 16.44 -14.26 21.46
N GLU A 640 17.31 -13.29 21.38
CA GLU A 640 18.09 -12.77 22.50
C GLU A 640 17.46 -11.47 23.03
N GLU A 641 17.46 -11.32 24.35
CA GLU A 641 16.88 -10.14 25.02
C GLU A 641 17.96 -9.36 25.78
N PHE A 642 17.96 -8.01 25.60
CA PHE A 642 18.85 -7.09 26.30
C PHE A 642 18.02 -6.04 27.04
N ASP A 643 18.44 -5.71 28.25
CA ASP A 643 17.94 -4.57 29.01
C ASP A 643 18.52 -3.26 28.43
N LEU A 644 17.66 -2.29 28.18
CA LEU A 644 18.04 -0.95 27.73
C LEU A 644 17.82 0.12 28.82
N SER A 645 17.61 -0.27 30.08
CA SER A 645 17.37 0.66 31.19
C SER A 645 18.52 1.67 31.40
N SER A 646 19.77 1.30 31.03
CA SER A 646 20.93 2.23 31.04
C SER A 646 20.76 3.42 30.09
N LEU A 647 19.85 3.33 29.11
CA LEU A 647 19.49 4.39 28.18
C LEU A 647 18.20 5.12 28.57
N ALA A 648 17.60 4.83 29.73
CA ALA A 648 16.33 5.42 30.16
C ALA A 648 16.37 6.97 30.14
N GLY A 649 15.32 7.58 29.63
CA GLY A 649 15.23 9.01 29.40
C GLY A 649 15.90 9.53 28.12
N LYS A 650 16.65 8.67 27.38
CA LYS A 650 17.17 8.98 26.06
C LYS A 650 16.17 8.58 24.98
N THR A 651 16.40 9.07 23.78
CA THR A 651 15.64 8.69 22.56
C THR A 651 16.55 7.98 21.59
N ILE A 652 16.13 6.84 21.05
CA ILE A 652 16.83 6.14 19.97
C ILE A 652 16.41 6.76 18.63
N TYR A 653 17.36 7.33 17.89
CA TYR A 653 17.17 8.01 16.62
C TYR A 653 17.54 7.16 15.41
N ALA A 654 18.46 6.22 15.58
CA ALA A 654 18.84 5.29 14.52
C ALA A 654 19.23 3.92 15.09
N VAL A 655 19.09 2.89 14.26
CA VAL A 655 19.44 1.50 14.56
C VAL A 655 20.37 0.97 13.48
N LYS A 656 21.44 0.28 13.86
CA LYS A 656 22.37 -0.38 12.95
C LYS A 656 22.79 -1.76 13.42
N LEU A 657 23.31 -2.56 12.48
CA LEU A 657 24.17 -3.71 12.72
C LEU A 657 25.64 -3.28 12.51
N PHE A 658 26.51 -3.86 13.29
CA PHE A 658 27.96 -3.74 13.11
C PHE A 658 28.59 -5.12 13.15
N PHE A 659 29.41 -5.43 12.15
CA PHE A 659 30.14 -6.69 12.00
C PHE A 659 31.62 -6.43 12.19
N GLU A 660 32.26 -7.17 13.07
CA GLU A 660 33.70 -7.15 13.31
C GLU A 660 34.30 -8.52 12.95
N HIS A 661 35.11 -8.57 11.90
CA HIS A 661 35.81 -9.79 11.48
C HIS A 661 37.31 -9.65 11.81
N GLU A 662 37.83 -10.55 12.60
CA GLU A 662 39.24 -10.58 12.97
C GLU A 662 40.14 -11.21 11.89
N GLY A 663 39.59 -11.92 10.94
CA GLY A 663 40.32 -12.61 9.89
C GLY A 663 39.45 -12.99 8.69
N ALA A 664 40.02 -13.72 7.75
CA ALA A 664 39.28 -14.18 6.57
C ALA A 664 38.22 -15.21 6.93
N VAL A 665 37.03 -15.04 6.37
CA VAL A 665 35.91 -15.98 6.49
C VAL A 665 35.33 -16.26 5.11
N LYS A 666 35.23 -17.53 4.75
CA LYS A 666 34.59 -17.97 3.51
C LYS A 666 33.11 -18.27 3.75
N ASP A 667 32.30 -17.96 2.74
CA ASP A 667 30.85 -18.24 2.75
C ASP A 667 30.14 -17.70 4.00
N TYR A 668 30.55 -16.52 4.47
CA TYR A 668 29.95 -15.88 5.64
C TYR A 668 28.47 -15.65 5.44
N GLN A 669 27.67 -15.97 6.46
CA GLN A 669 26.22 -15.73 6.47
C GLN A 669 25.77 -15.31 7.86
N PHE A 670 24.92 -14.28 7.90
CA PHE A 670 24.19 -13.85 9.08
C PHE A 670 22.79 -13.44 8.67
N ASN A 671 21.80 -13.96 9.38
CA ASN A 671 20.38 -13.62 9.18
C ASN A 671 19.84 -12.88 10.40
N LEU A 672 19.18 -11.73 10.16
CA LEU A 672 18.41 -11.00 11.15
C LEU A 672 16.92 -11.23 10.86
N GLY A 673 16.21 -11.89 11.80
CA GLY A 673 14.84 -12.35 11.58
C GLY A 673 13.76 -11.52 12.29
N GLN A 674 14.13 -10.84 13.38
CA GLN A 674 13.23 -9.93 14.09
C GLN A 674 14.01 -8.92 14.93
N LEU A 675 13.46 -7.72 15.03
CA LEU A 675 13.93 -6.65 15.91
C LEU A 675 12.72 -6.08 16.65
N THR A 676 12.81 -6.04 18.00
CA THR A 676 11.80 -5.41 18.85
C THR A 676 12.47 -4.52 19.86
N ILE A 677 12.06 -3.27 19.94
CA ILE A 677 12.40 -2.30 21.00
C ILE A 677 11.09 -1.89 21.64
N SER A 678 10.87 -2.25 22.90
CA SER A 678 9.58 -2.00 23.54
C SER A 678 9.72 -1.94 25.07
N ASP A 679 8.89 -1.12 25.69
CA ASP A 679 8.65 -1.12 27.14
C ASP A 679 7.39 -1.90 27.53
N ASN A 680 6.65 -2.41 26.55
CA ASN A 680 5.49 -3.28 26.73
C ASN A 680 5.88 -4.74 26.43
N HIS A 681 5.83 -5.61 27.43
CA HIS A 681 6.17 -7.03 27.33
C HIS A 681 4.97 -7.94 27.54
N GLN A 682 3.78 -7.36 27.66
CA GLN A 682 2.55 -8.11 27.91
C GLN A 682 2.06 -8.80 26.63
N GLU A 683 1.50 -9.98 26.80
CA GLU A 683 0.75 -10.64 25.75
C GLU A 683 -0.48 -9.80 25.39
N PRO A 684 -0.81 -9.65 24.09
CA PRO A 684 -2.07 -9.06 23.70
C PRO A 684 -3.24 -9.96 24.16
N GLN A 685 -4.40 -9.35 24.37
CA GLN A 685 -5.58 -10.13 24.70
C GLN A 685 -5.93 -11.11 23.58
N SER A 686 -6.35 -12.32 23.94
CA SER A 686 -6.84 -13.31 22.98
C SER A 686 -8.04 -12.77 22.21
N PRO A 687 -8.16 -13.02 20.89
CA PRO A 687 -9.38 -12.80 20.15
C PRO A 687 -10.57 -13.51 20.80
N THR A 688 -11.78 -12.96 20.65
CA THR A 688 -13.01 -13.56 21.21
C THR A 688 -14.08 -13.72 20.15
N SER A 689 -15.09 -14.56 20.40
CA SER A 689 -16.20 -14.82 19.48
C SER A 689 -15.71 -15.31 18.10
N PHE A 690 -14.69 -16.15 18.07
CA PHE A 690 -14.17 -16.72 16.83
C PHE A 690 -15.15 -17.72 16.23
N SER A 691 -15.53 -17.53 14.97
CA SER A 691 -16.52 -18.37 14.28
C SER A 691 -16.28 -18.42 12.78
N VAL A 692 -16.70 -19.52 12.15
CA VAL A 692 -16.84 -19.65 10.70
C VAL A 692 -18.20 -19.08 10.32
N VAL A 693 -18.22 -17.98 9.56
CA VAL A 693 -19.47 -17.29 9.18
C VAL A 693 -19.96 -17.67 7.78
N LYS A 694 -19.05 -18.11 6.92
CA LYS A 694 -19.37 -18.67 5.59
C LYS A 694 -18.37 -19.78 5.27
N GLN A 695 -18.82 -20.77 4.53
CA GLN A 695 -17.95 -21.82 3.97
C GLN A 695 -18.47 -22.31 2.62
N SER A 696 -17.57 -22.80 1.79
CA SER A 696 -17.87 -23.42 0.50
C SER A 696 -16.94 -24.62 0.33
N LEU A 697 -17.49 -25.83 0.30
CA LEU A 697 -16.73 -27.04 0.07
C LEU A 697 -16.43 -27.19 -1.42
N LYS A 698 -15.15 -27.29 -1.77
CA LYS A 698 -14.72 -27.58 -3.15
C LYS A 698 -14.80 -29.09 -3.44
N ASN A 699 -14.43 -29.87 -2.44
CA ASN A 699 -14.50 -31.34 -2.45
C ASN A 699 -14.41 -31.84 -0.99
N ALA A 700 -14.32 -33.16 -0.78
CA ALA A 700 -14.20 -33.75 0.55
C ALA A 700 -12.90 -33.38 1.30
N GLN A 701 -11.91 -32.79 0.65
CA GLN A 701 -10.58 -32.48 1.18
C GLN A 701 -10.26 -30.98 1.25
N GLU A 702 -10.99 -30.14 0.49
CA GLU A 702 -10.72 -28.71 0.39
C GLU A 702 -11.99 -27.88 0.45
N ALA A 703 -11.87 -26.75 1.13
CA ALA A 703 -12.93 -25.76 1.26
C ALA A 703 -12.37 -24.33 1.23
N GLU A 704 -13.25 -23.37 0.93
CA GLU A 704 -13.06 -21.97 1.26
C GLU A 704 -13.89 -21.61 2.49
N ALA A 705 -13.44 -20.63 3.26
CA ALA A 705 -14.19 -20.13 4.40
C ALA A 705 -14.04 -18.63 4.60
N VAL A 706 -14.99 -18.04 5.31
CA VAL A 706 -14.84 -16.71 5.92
C VAL A 706 -15.00 -16.88 7.41
N VAL A 707 -14.01 -16.41 8.15
CA VAL A 707 -14.01 -16.42 9.61
C VAL A 707 -14.15 -15.01 10.16
N GLN A 708 -14.72 -14.88 11.33
CA GLN A 708 -14.90 -13.62 12.03
C GLN A 708 -14.66 -13.77 13.53
N PHE A 709 -14.12 -12.72 14.13
CA PHE A 709 -13.88 -12.65 15.59
C PHE A 709 -13.88 -11.18 16.06
N LYS A 710 -13.86 -11.00 17.38
CA LYS A 710 -13.59 -9.70 18.00
C LYS A 710 -12.10 -9.61 18.28
N GLY A 711 -11.43 -8.66 17.65
CA GLY A 711 -10.01 -8.37 17.86
C GLY A 711 -9.77 -7.43 19.05
N ASN A 712 -8.52 -7.04 19.23
CA ASN A 712 -8.11 -6.07 20.25
C ASN A 712 -7.22 -4.97 19.64
N LYS A 713 -7.10 -3.85 20.36
CA LYS A 713 -6.37 -2.64 19.89
C LYS A 713 -4.84 -2.80 19.93
N ASP A 714 -4.33 -3.78 20.67
CA ASP A 714 -2.90 -4.01 20.87
C ASP A 714 -2.35 -5.00 19.85
N ALA A 715 -3.23 -5.65 19.07
CA ALA A 715 -2.84 -6.49 17.95
C ALA A 715 -2.32 -5.63 16.78
N ASP A 716 -1.28 -6.10 16.13
CA ASP A 716 -0.80 -5.61 14.84
C ASP A 716 -1.47 -6.37 13.68
N PHE A 717 -1.54 -7.70 13.81
CA PHE A 717 -2.24 -8.58 12.88
C PHE A 717 -2.65 -9.89 13.57
N TYR A 718 -3.32 -10.76 12.83
CA TYR A 718 -3.82 -12.04 13.29
C TYR A 718 -3.32 -13.17 12.40
N GLU A 719 -3.01 -14.30 13.01
CA GLU A 719 -2.64 -15.55 12.35
C GLU A 719 -3.78 -16.55 12.53
N VAL A 720 -4.28 -17.14 11.43
CA VAL A 720 -5.32 -18.18 11.45
C VAL A 720 -4.72 -19.50 11.04
N TYR A 721 -5.02 -20.54 11.80
CA TYR A 721 -4.46 -21.89 11.63
C TYR A 721 -5.55 -22.94 11.53
N GLU A 722 -5.25 -24.02 10.82
CA GLU A 722 -5.99 -25.28 10.85
C GLU A 722 -5.23 -26.35 11.63
N LYS A 723 -5.97 -27.21 12.31
CA LYS A 723 -5.37 -28.34 13.03
C LYS A 723 -5.06 -29.48 12.07
N ASP A 724 -3.82 -30.00 12.16
CA ASP A 724 -3.37 -31.15 11.38
C ASP A 724 -2.68 -32.16 12.32
N GLY A 725 -3.42 -33.19 12.76
CA GLY A 725 -2.98 -34.10 13.81
C GLY A 725 -2.80 -33.35 15.13
N ASP A 726 -1.57 -33.49 15.69
CA ASP A 726 -1.17 -32.77 16.91
C ASP A 726 -0.55 -31.40 16.62
N SER A 727 -0.42 -31.02 15.35
CA SER A 727 0.18 -29.76 14.90
C SER A 727 -0.83 -28.75 14.39
N TRP A 728 -0.37 -27.52 14.21
CA TRP A 728 -1.14 -26.42 13.63
C TRP A 728 -0.42 -25.89 12.39
N LYS A 729 -1.15 -25.82 11.28
CA LYS A 729 -0.67 -25.22 10.02
C LYS A 729 -1.28 -23.85 9.83
N LEU A 730 -0.48 -22.86 9.49
CA LEU A 730 -0.97 -21.53 9.17
C LEU A 730 -1.78 -21.55 7.85
N LEU A 731 -2.97 -20.99 7.89
CA LEU A 731 -3.79 -20.73 6.72
C LEU A 731 -3.47 -19.36 6.12
N THR A 732 -3.51 -18.32 6.94
CA THR A 732 -3.27 -16.94 6.51
C THR A 732 -2.88 -16.03 7.67
N GLY A 733 -2.29 -14.87 7.32
CA GLY A 733 -2.14 -13.72 8.19
C GLY A 733 -2.97 -12.54 7.68
N SER A 734 -3.56 -11.75 8.57
CA SER A 734 -4.38 -10.58 8.21
C SER A 734 -4.46 -9.57 9.34
N SER A 735 -4.50 -8.28 9.01
CA SER A 735 -4.83 -7.20 9.96
C SER A 735 -6.33 -7.09 10.26
N SER A 736 -7.19 -7.71 9.43
CA SER A 736 -8.65 -7.68 9.58
C SER A 736 -9.16 -8.70 10.60
N THR A 737 -10.35 -8.45 11.14
CA THR A 737 -11.10 -9.38 12.01
C THR A 737 -12.18 -10.17 11.27
N THR A 738 -12.36 -9.91 9.98
CA THR A 738 -13.17 -10.71 9.06
C THR A 738 -12.26 -11.19 7.94
N ILE A 739 -11.94 -12.48 7.92
CA ILE A 739 -10.84 -13.03 7.13
C ILE A 739 -11.37 -14.07 6.15
N TYR A 740 -11.00 -13.92 4.88
CA TYR A 740 -11.18 -14.94 3.87
C TYR A 740 -10.04 -15.97 3.93
N LEU A 741 -10.41 -17.24 3.97
CA LEU A 741 -9.51 -18.39 3.92
C LEU A 741 -9.65 -19.02 2.53
N PRO A 742 -8.66 -18.86 1.64
CA PRO A 742 -8.74 -19.37 0.26
C PRO A 742 -8.71 -20.89 0.19
N LYS A 743 -8.12 -21.53 1.20
CA LYS A 743 -7.98 -22.96 1.28
C LYS A 743 -7.95 -23.42 2.73
N VAL A 744 -8.97 -24.16 3.13
CA VAL A 744 -8.97 -24.98 4.33
C VAL A 744 -8.79 -26.43 3.87
N SER A 745 -7.77 -27.11 4.37
CA SER A 745 -7.44 -28.47 3.97
C SER A 745 -7.83 -29.45 5.07
N ARG A 746 -8.55 -30.52 4.69
CA ARG A 746 -8.91 -31.56 5.66
C ARG A 746 -7.68 -32.28 6.11
N SER A 747 -7.43 -32.29 7.42
CA SER A 747 -6.35 -33.06 8.00
C SER A 747 -6.55 -34.57 7.75
N ALA A 748 -5.47 -35.26 7.42
CA ALA A 748 -5.48 -36.72 7.28
C ALA A 748 -5.92 -37.45 8.58
N SER A 749 -5.76 -36.80 9.73
CA SER A 749 -6.23 -37.27 11.02
C SER A 749 -7.69 -36.92 11.34
N ALA A 750 -8.30 -35.98 10.59
CA ALA A 750 -9.68 -35.57 10.78
C ALA A 750 -10.66 -36.56 10.14
N GLN A 751 -10.86 -37.71 10.78
CA GLN A 751 -11.77 -38.78 10.32
C GLN A 751 -13.24 -38.42 10.47
N GLY A 752 -13.57 -37.45 11.33
CA GLY A 752 -14.92 -37.00 11.61
C GLY A 752 -15.41 -35.93 10.65
N THR A 753 -16.55 -35.33 10.97
CA THR A 753 -17.16 -34.26 10.18
C THR A 753 -16.64 -32.87 10.56
N THR A 754 -15.81 -32.77 11.59
CA THR A 754 -15.35 -31.48 12.15
C THR A 754 -13.82 -31.41 12.18
N GLN A 755 -13.30 -30.17 12.13
CA GLN A 755 -11.87 -29.84 12.29
C GLN A 755 -11.74 -28.55 13.09
N GLU A 756 -10.73 -28.46 13.95
CA GLU A 756 -10.48 -27.23 14.69
C GLU A 756 -9.72 -26.19 13.86
N LEU A 757 -10.15 -24.95 13.98
CA LEU A 757 -9.42 -23.76 13.58
C LEU A 757 -9.03 -22.96 14.82
N LYS A 758 -7.92 -22.23 14.78
CA LYS A 758 -7.56 -21.27 15.81
C LYS A 758 -7.14 -19.94 15.20
N VAL A 759 -7.33 -18.86 15.96
CA VAL A 759 -6.80 -17.55 15.68
C VAL A 759 -5.95 -17.06 16.84
N VAL A 760 -4.83 -16.42 16.50
CA VAL A 760 -3.86 -15.85 17.44
C VAL A 760 -3.66 -14.38 17.07
N ALA A 761 -3.69 -13.48 18.05
CA ALA A 761 -3.29 -12.10 17.85
C ALA A 761 -1.76 -11.97 17.99
N VAL A 762 -1.12 -11.29 17.03
CA VAL A 762 0.27 -10.87 17.14
C VAL A 762 0.27 -9.40 17.55
N GLY A 763 0.84 -9.09 18.70
CA GLY A 763 0.86 -7.75 19.27
C GLY A 763 1.84 -6.82 18.56
N LYS A 764 1.64 -5.52 18.71
CA LYS A 764 2.57 -4.48 18.24
C LYS A 764 3.97 -4.60 18.84
N ASN A 765 4.10 -5.33 19.94
CA ASN A 765 5.37 -5.71 20.60
C ASN A 765 5.92 -7.05 20.09
N GLY A 766 5.33 -7.66 19.06
CA GLY A 766 5.75 -8.94 18.48
C GLY A 766 5.44 -10.17 19.32
N VAL A 767 4.66 -10.03 20.41
CA VAL A 767 4.26 -11.16 21.28
C VAL A 767 2.94 -11.72 20.77
N ARG A 768 2.79 -13.05 20.79
CA ARG A 768 1.54 -13.74 20.42
C ARG A 768 0.65 -13.91 21.63
N SER A 769 -0.66 -13.80 21.42
CA SER A 769 -1.69 -14.09 22.44
C SER A 769 -1.93 -15.59 22.60
N GLU A 770 -2.64 -15.94 23.67
CA GLU A 770 -3.36 -17.19 23.70
C GLU A 770 -4.35 -17.30 22.52
N ALA A 771 -4.58 -18.53 22.04
CA ALA A 771 -5.43 -18.78 20.89
C ALA A 771 -6.92 -18.78 21.27
N ALA A 772 -7.76 -18.23 20.39
CA ALA A 772 -9.19 -18.57 20.36
C ALA A 772 -9.42 -19.67 19.32
N THR A 773 -10.30 -20.62 19.64
CA THR A 773 -10.61 -21.77 18.77
C THR A 773 -12.06 -21.76 18.31
N THR A 774 -12.32 -22.39 17.16
CA THR A 774 -13.64 -22.68 16.62
C THR A 774 -13.63 -23.98 15.85
N THR A 775 -14.79 -24.49 15.53
CA THR A 775 -14.96 -25.73 14.75
C THR A 775 -15.31 -25.39 13.30
N PHE A 776 -14.63 -26.03 12.37
CA PHE A 776 -15.00 -26.05 10.94
C PHE A 776 -15.78 -27.33 10.65
N GLU A 777 -16.91 -27.21 9.99
CA GLU A 777 -17.82 -28.33 9.70
C GLU A 777 -17.62 -28.82 8.26
N TRP A 778 -17.11 -30.03 8.08
CA TRP A 778 -16.97 -30.65 6.76
C TRP A 778 -18.30 -31.21 6.23
N GLY A 779 -19.26 -31.48 7.11
CA GLY A 779 -20.58 -32.02 6.75
C GLY A 779 -20.58 -33.47 6.26
N MET A 780 -19.41 -34.09 6.11
CA MET A 780 -19.21 -35.46 5.66
C MET A 780 -17.95 -36.07 6.31
N THR A 781 -17.91 -37.37 6.46
CA THR A 781 -16.73 -38.09 6.94
C THR A 781 -15.69 -38.27 5.82
N VAL A 782 -14.44 -38.62 6.17
CA VAL A 782 -13.39 -38.91 5.17
C VAL A 782 -13.76 -40.14 4.33
N GLN A 783 -14.55 -41.04 4.84
CA GLN A 783 -15.01 -42.26 4.14
C GLN A 783 -16.10 -41.96 3.10
N ASP A 784 -16.76 -40.83 3.20
CA ASP A 784 -17.68 -40.32 2.17
C ASP A 784 -16.87 -39.74 1.01
N THR A 785 -16.12 -40.61 0.33
CA THR A 785 -15.26 -40.19 -0.82
C THR A 785 -16.06 -39.91 -2.08
N SER A 786 -17.36 -40.14 -2.08
CA SER A 786 -18.22 -39.69 -3.16
C SER A 786 -18.44 -38.19 -2.99
N LEU A 787 -17.95 -37.37 -3.92
CA LEU A 787 -18.55 -36.10 -4.25
C LEU A 787 -20.08 -36.26 -4.14
N PRO A 788 -20.85 -35.23 -3.72
CA PRO A 788 -22.28 -35.28 -3.84
C PRO A 788 -22.56 -35.80 -5.25
N ARG A 789 -23.12 -37.01 -5.30
CA ARG A 789 -23.41 -37.70 -6.58
C ARG A 789 -24.14 -36.73 -7.48
N PRO A 790 -23.83 -36.61 -8.76
CA PRO A 790 -24.58 -35.79 -9.66
C PRO A 790 -26.08 -36.03 -9.42
N LEU A 791 -26.89 -35.02 -9.46
CA LEU A 791 -28.36 -35.07 -9.27
C LEU A 791 -29.04 -36.24 -10.02
N ALA A 792 -28.40 -36.82 -11.03
CA ALA A 792 -28.83 -37.99 -11.77
C ALA A 792 -28.93 -39.27 -10.93
N GLU A 793 -28.23 -39.38 -9.80
CA GLU A 793 -28.31 -40.59 -8.94
C GLU A 793 -29.29 -40.45 -7.77
N ASN A 794 -29.89 -39.26 -7.57
CA ASN A 794 -31.01 -39.02 -6.64
C ASN A 794 -32.37 -39.14 -7.35
N ILE A 795 -32.43 -39.94 -8.40
CA ILE A 795 -33.66 -40.22 -9.12
C ILE A 795 -34.54 -41.07 -8.22
N VAL A 796 -35.78 -40.64 -8.05
CA VAL A 796 -36.85 -41.37 -7.37
C VAL A 796 -36.81 -42.85 -7.74
N PRO A 797 -36.81 -43.80 -6.79
CA PRO A 797 -36.83 -45.23 -7.13
C PRO A 797 -37.90 -45.53 -8.16
N GLY A 798 -37.51 -46.02 -9.34
CA GLY A 798 -38.42 -46.35 -10.42
C GLY A 798 -38.43 -45.40 -11.63
N ALA A 799 -37.62 -44.33 -11.62
CA ALA A 799 -37.45 -43.46 -12.78
C ALA A 799 -36.48 -44.10 -13.80
N THR A 800 -36.91 -44.15 -15.07
CA THR A 800 -36.04 -44.61 -16.16
C THR A 800 -35.35 -43.42 -16.81
N VAL A 801 -34.01 -43.45 -16.91
CA VAL A 801 -33.25 -42.39 -17.61
C VAL A 801 -33.56 -42.51 -19.11
N ILE A 802 -34.18 -41.52 -19.72
CA ILE A 802 -34.57 -41.53 -21.12
C ILE A 802 -33.45 -40.95 -22.03
N GLY A 803 -32.36 -40.53 -21.52
CA GLY A 803 -31.19 -40.08 -22.31
C GLY A 803 -30.19 -39.28 -21.50
N SER A 804 -28.91 -39.43 -21.79
CA SER A 804 -27.82 -38.60 -21.33
C SER A 804 -27.42 -37.69 -22.50
N THR A 805 -27.30 -36.40 -22.26
CA THR A 805 -26.80 -35.45 -23.25
C THR A 805 -25.27 -35.39 -23.32
N PHE A 806 -24.60 -36.25 -22.55
CA PHE A 806 -23.14 -36.36 -22.59
C PHE A 806 -22.72 -37.71 -23.13
N PRO A 807 -21.88 -37.78 -24.17
CA PRO A 807 -21.31 -39.05 -24.58
C PRO A 807 -20.41 -39.60 -23.50
N ASP A 808 -20.46 -40.90 -23.32
CA ASP A 808 -19.61 -41.67 -22.41
C ASP A 808 -18.13 -41.26 -22.62
N THR A 809 -17.51 -40.73 -21.55
CA THR A 809 -16.07 -40.65 -21.42
C THR A 809 -15.61 -41.56 -20.31
#